data_711fc9ebb9cf59fb22c3b1a83f865488
#
_entry.id   711fc9ebb9cf59fb22c3b1a83f865488
#
_cell.length_a   1.000
_cell.length_b   1.000
_cell.length_c   1.000
_cell.angle_alpha   90.00
_cell.angle_beta   90.00
_cell.angle_gamma   90.00
#
_symmetry.space_group_name_H-M   'P 1'
#
loop_
_entity.id
_entity.type
_entity.pdbx_description
1 polymer ?
#
loop_
_entity_poly.entity_id
_entity_poly.type
_entity_poly.pdbx_seq_one_letter_code
_entity_poly.pdbx_strand_id
1 'polypeptide(L)'
;MIPEFGQYALILALCVAVIQAVLPLVGAHQGRREWLILARPAAQTVFILLGIAFISLSWSFYTNDFSVLYVAQNSNSQLPVMYRFSAVWGGHEGSLLLWIFLLSTWTFLVAQLSKSLDEFMVARVIGVLGLVITGLLLFTLFTSNPFDRLFPAAQDGRSLNPLLQDPGLIFHPPMLYMGYVGFSVAFAFAIASLLSGRLDAAWARWSRPWTTAAWIFLTLGIALGSWWAYYELGWGGWWFWDPVENASFIPWLVGTALLHSLAVTEKRGGFKSWTVLLAITAFSLSLLGTFLVRSGVLTSVHAFATDPSRGIFILIFLSLVVGSSLALYAWRAPKSTMGGKFSLTSRETFILLGNVFLVASAASVLLGTLYPLLIDALNLGKISVGPPYFNSVFVPLTAPLLVLMGIGPWTNWKNTNLVVVIKRLWLAGLVTILAAIIIPMVMGGFTWLTGLGFLLAFWVIASGCMQIVRQAKLGKPTRSFMGMQVAHLGMAVFVIGVTMVGGYEQEKDVRMAIGDTVEVGGYQIQMKSVGPVPGPNYLAMRGTFSLMRDGKVEATLFPEKRNYFSSTMPMTEAAIDIGLTRDIYVSLGEELEDKSWAVRVYYKPFVDWIWGGCLLMALGGILAISDRRYRMKLKKVPV
;
A
#
# COMPACT_ATOMS: atom_id res chain seq x y z
N MET A 1 21.59 -9.61 28.07
CA MET A 1 20.33 -10.12 28.69
C MET A 1 19.05 -9.71 27.93
N ILE A 2 18.88 -8.45 27.52
CA ILE A 2 17.66 -8.01 26.82
C ILE A 2 17.47 -8.70 25.47
N PRO A 3 18.50 -8.86 24.61
CA PRO A 3 18.35 -9.64 23.37
C PRO A 3 17.95 -11.09 23.60
N GLU A 4 18.44 -11.74 24.66
CA GLU A 4 18.05 -13.09 25.04
C GLU A 4 16.56 -13.18 25.43
N PHE A 5 16.03 -12.19 26.14
CA PHE A 5 14.59 -12.11 26.40
C PHE A 5 13.79 -12.01 25.10
N GLY A 6 14.26 -11.22 24.14
CA GLY A 6 13.66 -11.14 22.80
C GLY A 6 13.68 -12.48 22.09
N GLN A 7 14.81 -13.18 22.10
CA GLN A 7 14.97 -14.50 21.50
C GLN A 7 14.05 -15.55 22.15
N TYR A 8 14.02 -15.60 23.49
CA TYR A 8 13.12 -16.51 24.20
C TYR A 8 11.64 -16.20 23.93
N ALA A 9 11.28 -14.91 23.83
CA ALA A 9 9.93 -14.49 23.48
C ALA A 9 9.53 -14.97 22.08
N LEU A 10 10.42 -14.93 21.08
CA LEU A 10 10.17 -15.48 19.75
C LEU A 10 9.95 -17.00 19.77
N ILE A 11 10.79 -17.75 20.50
CA ILE A 11 10.66 -19.20 20.62
C ILE A 11 9.33 -19.57 21.30
N LEU A 12 8.99 -18.90 22.39
CA LEU A 12 7.71 -19.11 23.07
C LEU A 12 6.53 -18.72 22.19
N ALA A 13 6.65 -17.61 21.42
CA ALA A 13 5.62 -17.21 20.47
C ALA A 13 5.39 -18.28 19.41
N LEU A 14 6.44 -18.94 18.91
CA LEU A 14 6.31 -20.07 17.98
C LEU A 14 5.54 -21.25 18.64
N CYS A 15 5.90 -21.66 19.85
CA CYS A 15 5.22 -22.73 20.55
C CYS A 15 3.72 -22.43 20.73
N VAL A 16 3.38 -21.21 21.15
CA VAL A 16 1.99 -20.80 21.35
C VAL A 16 1.26 -20.63 20.01
N ALA A 17 1.94 -20.16 18.96
CA ALA A 17 1.36 -20.04 17.62
C ALA A 17 0.98 -21.40 17.03
N VAL A 18 1.77 -22.44 17.27
CA VAL A 18 1.41 -23.83 16.90
C VAL A 18 0.15 -24.27 17.63
N ILE A 19 0.04 -24.00 18.94
CA ILE A 19 -1.17 -24.29 19.73
C ILE A 19 -2.36 -23.50 19.15
N GLN A 20 -2.19 -22.21 18.88
CA GLN A 20 -3.19 -21.34 18.27
C GLN A 20 -3.67 -21.86 16.91
N ALA A 21 -2.77 -22.41 16.12
CA ALA A 21 -3.07 -22.96 14.80
C ALA A 21 -3.83 -24.30 14.90
N VAL A 22 -3.29 -25.24 15.64
CA VAL A 22 -3.75 -26.65 15.60
C VAL A 22 -5.01 -26.86 16.41
N LEU A 23 -5.01 -26.50 17.72
CA LEU A 23 -6.10 -26.85 18.60
C LEU A 23 -7.44 -26.23 18.20
N PRO A 24 -7.55 -24.93 17.87
CA PRO A 24 -8.82 -24.35 17.44
C PRO A 24 -9.34 -24.94 16.12
N LEU A 25 -8.46 -25.24 15.15
CA LEU A 25 -8.87 -25.83 13.88
C LEU A 25 -9.40 -27.25 14.05
N VAL A 26 -8.67 -28.09 14.80
CA VAL A 26 -9.07 -29.47 15.10
C VAL A 26 -10.33 -29.47 15.97
N GLY A 27 -10.37 -28.64 17.01
CA GLY A 27 -11.54 -28.47 17.87
C GLY A 27 -12.79 -28.05 17.09
N ALA A 28 -12.65 -27.11 16.17
CA ALA A 28 -13.75 -26.68 15.31
C ALA A 28 -14.20 -27.76 14.31
N HIS A 29 -13.30 -28.66 13.90
CA HIS A 29 -13.64 -29.81 13.06
C HIS A 29 -14.35 -30.92 13.83
N GLN A 30 -13.88 -31.22 15.03
CA GLN A 30 -14.40 -32.28 15.88
C GLN A 30 -15.55 -31.87 16.80
N GLY A 31 -15.91 -30.58 16.85
CA GLY A 31 -16.93 -30.07 17.76
C GLY A 31 -16.49 -29.95 19.23
N ARG A 32 -15.19 -29.99 19.52
CA ARG A 32 -14.62 -29.93 20.87
C ARG A 32 -14.50 -28.50 21.36
N ARG A 33 -15.45 -28.05 22.18
CA ARG A 33 -15.51 -26.65 22.67
C ARG A 33 -14.32 -26.29 23.57
N GLU A 34 -13.80 -27.20 24.36
CA GLU A 34 -12.63 -26.99 25.21
C GLU A 34 -11.38 -26.54 24.43
N TRP A 35 -11.26 -26.93 23.15
CA TRP A 35 -10.17 -26.53 22.29
C TRP A 35 -10.45 -25.18 21.58
N LEU A 36 -11.72 -24.86 21.34
CA LEU A 36 -12.11 -23.56 20.78
C LEU A 36 -11.80 -22.39 21.73
N ILE A 37 -11.99 -22.65 23.04
CA ILE A 37 -11.77 -21.63 24.09
C ILE A 37 -10.31 -21.15 24.08
N LEU A 38 -9.35 -22.00 23.68
CA LEU A 38 -7.92 -21.66 23.62
C LEU A 38 -7.57 -20.66 22.52
N ALA A 39 -8.40 -20.49 21.50
CA ALA A 39 -8.09 -19.61 20.34
C ALA A 39 -7.76 -18.18 20.75
N ARG A 40 -8.59 -17.58 21.60
CA ARG A 40 -8.43 -16.16 22.00
C ARG A 40 -7.26 -15.96 22.95
N PRO A 41 -7.09 -16.71 24.05
CA PRO A 41 -5.92 -16.60 24.92
C PRO A 41 -4.61 -16.84 24.16
N ALA A 42 -4.55 -17.84 23.28
CA ALA A 42 -3.35 -18.09 22.47
C ALA A 42 -3.00 -16.89 21.58
N ALA A 43 -3.98 -16.30 20.87
CA ALA A 43 -3.77 -15.10 20.06
C ALA A 43 -3.27 -13.90 20.90
N GLN A 44 -3.80 -13.73 22.11
CA GLN A 44 -3.35 -12.69 23.04
C GLN A 44 -1.91 -12.92 23.49
N THR A 45 -1.57 -14.17 23.85
CA THR A 45 -0.23 -14.54 24.30
C THR A 45 0.80 -14.36 23.19
N VAL A 46 0.50 -14.79 21.96
CA VAL A 46 1.38 -14.55 20.79
C VAL A 46 1.62 -13.07 20.57
N PHE A 47 0.57 -12.24 20.62
CA PHE A 47 0.70 -10.79 20.49
C PHE A 47 1.62 -10.19 21.57
N ILE A 48 1.45 -10.58 22.84
CA ILE A 48 2.28 -10.10 23.96
C ILE A 48 3.74 -10.52 23.76
N LEU A 49 3.99 -11.80 23.43
CA LEU A 49 5.34 -12.33 23.25
C LEU A 49 6.07 -11.64 22.08
N LEU A 50 5.38 -11.44 20.96
CA LEU A 50 5.94 -10.69 19.82
C LEU A 50 6.16 -9.21 20.14
N GLY A 51 5.30 -8.61 20.96
CA GLY A 51 5.51 -7.28 21.52
C GLY A 51 6.76 -7.18 22.37
N ILE A 52 7.00 -8.17 23.24
CA ILE A 52 8.22 -8.27 24.04
C ILE A 52 9.45 -8.41 23.15
N ALA A 53 9.42 -9.26 22.13
CA ALA A 53 10.51 -9.42 21.18
C ALA A 53 10.80 -8.10 20.43
N PHE A 54 9.76 -7.43 19.93
CA PHE A 54 9.90 -6.16 19.23
C PHE A 54 10.47 -5.04 20.12
N ILE A 55 10.00 -4.93 21.37
CA ILE A 55 10.51 -3.97 22.34
C ILE A 55 11.96 -4.28 22.72
N SER A 56 12.32 -5.57 22.87
CA SER A 56 13.70 -5.99 23.18
C SER A 56 14.66 -5.61 22.05
N LEU A 57 14.26 -5.79 20.79
CA LEU A 57 15.07 -5.36 19.65
C LEU A 57 15.17 -3.83 19.58
N SER A 58 14.06 -3.12 19.78
CA SER A 58 14.04 -1.65 19.82
C SER A 58 14.95 -1.08 20.90
N TRP A 59 14.98 -1.73 22.07
CA TRP A 59 15.89 -1.36 23.16
C TRP A 59 17.34 -1.59 22.79
N SER A 60 17.67 -2.70 22.11
CA SER A 60 19.02 -2.99 21.64
C SER A 60 19.53 -1.93 20.65
N PHE A 61 18.67 -1.43 19.77
CA PHE A 61 18.99 -0.30 18.89
C PHE A 61 19.16 1.02 19.68
N TYR A 62 18.24 1.30 20.59
CA TYR A 62 18.31 2.53 21.40
C TYR A 62 19.62 2.64 22.20
N THR A 63 20.06 1.51 22.77
CA THR A 63 21.28 1.44 23.59
C THR A 63 22.55 1.16 22.80
N ASN A 64 22.46 1.00 21.46
CA ASN A 64 23.59 0.61 20.59
C ASN A 64 24.27 -0.69 21.06
N ASP A 65 23.49 -1.74 21.35
CA ASP A 65 24.03 -3.04 21.72
C ASP A 65 24.63 -3.73 20.48
N PHE A 66 25.88 -3.36 20.13
CA PHE A 66 26.60 -3.88 18.97
C PHE A 66 27.06 -5.34 19.14
N SER A 67 26.74 -6.00 20.26
CA SER A 67 26.85 -7.45 20.37
C SER A 67 25.70 -8.19 19.67
N VAL A 68 24.63 -7.48 19.26
CA VAL A 68 23.59 -7.97 18.37
C VAL A 68 23.99 -7.68 16.92
N LEU A 69 24.16 -8.72 16.12
CA LEU A 69 24.64 -8.59 14.73
C LEU A 69 23.79 -7.61 13.91
N TYR A 70 22.47 -7.70 14.03
CA TYR A 70 21.55 -6.86 13.31
C TYR A 70 21.68 -5.36 13.69
N VAL A 71 21.89 -5.06 14.97
CA VAL A 71 22.14 -3.69 15.45
C VAL A 71 23.47 -3.16 14.89
N ALA A 72 24.53 -3.96 14.98
CA ALA A 72 25.84 -3.59 14.45
C ALA A 72 25.85 -3.34 12.94
N GLN A 73 24.94 -3.96 12.17
CA GLN A 73 24.82 -3.80 10.72
C GLN A 73 23.98 -2.59 10.30
N ASN A 74 23.07 -2.08 11.16
CA ASN A 74 22.05 -1.11 10.78
C ASN A 74 21.99 0.13 11.69
N SER A 75 22.94 0.31 12.61
CA SER A 75 23.02 1.47 13.50
C SER A 75 24.45 1.77 13.87
N ASN A 76 24.75 3.00 14.29
CA ASN A 76 26.03 3.41 14.87
C ASN A 76 25.86 4.46 15.97
N SER A 77 26.96 4.82 16.63
CA SER A 77 26.96 5.77 17.75
C SER A 77 26.55 7.20 17.34
N GLN A 78 26.77 7.59 16.09
CA GLN A 78 26.47 8.93 15.56
C GLN A 78 25.04 9.05 15.00
N LEU A 79 24.33 7.92 14.83
CA LEU A 79 22.97 7.92 14.26
C LEU A 79 22.01 8.65 15.22
N PRO A 80 21.23 9.65 14.76
CA PRO A 80 20.22 10.33 15.58
C PRO A 80 19.24 9.36 16.22
N VAL A 81 18.85 9.60 17.46
CA VAL A 81 18.03 8.66 18.27
C VAL A 81 16.73 8.26 17.59
N MET A 82 16.06 9.20 16.91
CA MET A 82 14.83 8.90 16.17
C MET A 82 15.05 7.85 15.07
N TYR A 83 16.19 7.89 14.39
CA TYR A 83 16.54 6.94 13.35
C TYR A 83 17.08 5.62 13.90
N ARG A 84 17.65 5.59 15.12
CA ARG A 84 17.94 4.32 15.82
C ARG A 84 16.66 3.53 16.06
N PHE A 85 15.58 4.21 16.44
CA PHE A 85 14.29 3.54 16.63
C PHE A 85 13.71 3.02 15.33
N SER A 86 13.71 3.81 14.25
CA SER A 86 13.20 3.36 12.95
C SER A 86 14.12 2.37 12.24
N ALA A 87 15.42 2.36 12.55
CA ALA A 87 16.37 1.36 12.05
C ALA A 87 16.00 -0.08 12.45
N VAL A 88 15.19 -0.27 13.49
CA VAL A 88 14.62 -1.58 13.85
C VAL A 88 13.97 -2.26 12.65
N TRP A 89 13.32 -1.52 11.77
CA TRP A 89 12.71 -2.05 10.54
C TRP A 89 13.41 -1.58 9.27
N GLY A 90 14.56 -0.92 9.37
CA GLY A 90 15.37 -0.47 8.24
C GLY A 90 16.11 -1.59 7.51
N GLY A 91 16.17 -2.79 8.06
CA GLY A 91 16.80 -3.97 7.47
C GLY A 91 15.86 -5.18 7.43
N HIS A 92 16.38 -6.29 6.92
CA HIS A 92 15.58 -7.49 6.62
C HIS A 92 14.96 -8.14 7.86
N GLU A 93 15.76 -8.42 8.89
CA GLU A 93 15.37 -9.21 10.07
C GLU A 93 14.32 -8.47 10.91
N GLY A 94 14.57 -7.20 11.21
CA GLY A 94 13.68 -6.40 12.02
C GLY A 94 12.41 -5.98 11.29
N SER A 95 12.47 -5.74 9.98
CA SER A 95 11.27 -5.50 9.18
C SER A 95 10.37 -6.74 9.10
N LEU A 96 10.95 -7.94 9.13
CA LEU A 96 10.19 -9.19 9.22
C LEU A 96 9.54 -9.34 10.60
N LEU A 97 10.28 -9.03 11.67
CA LEU A 97 9.72 -9.02 13.02
C LEU A 97 8.54 -8.04 13.15
N LEU A 98 8.67 -6.83 12.58
CA LEU A 98 7.55 -5.88 12.50
C LEU A 98 6.35 -6.48 11.73
N TRP A 99 6.59 -7.14 10.60
CA TRP A 99 5.55 -7.79 9.80
C TRP A 99 4.75 -8.81 10.61
N ILE A 100 5.44 -9.70 11.35
CA ILE A 100 4.82 -10.74 12.18
C ILE A 100 4.12 -10.11 13.40
N PHE A 101 4.71 -9.09 14.00
CA PHE A 101 4.08 -8.37 15.11
C PHE A 101 2.77 -7.70 14.66
N LEU A 102 2.72 -7.08 13.49
CA LEU A 102 1.50 -6.52 12.92
C LEU A 102 0.46 -7.60 12.57
N LEU A 103 0.89 -8.76 12.08
CA LEU A 103 -0.02 -9.90 11.87
C LEU A 103 -0.63 -10.38 13.19
N SER A 104 0.18 -10.47 14.25
CA SER A 104 -0.33 -10.82 15.58
C SER A 104 -1.26 -9.74 16.15
N THR A 105 -1.01 -8.46 15.82
CA THR A 105 -1.90 -7.33 16.16
C THR A 105 -3.27 -7.50 15.49
N TRP A 106 -3.32 -7.80 14.20
CA TRP A 106 -4.57 -8.10 13.51
C TRP A 106 -5.28 -9.30 14.12
N THR A 107 -4.55 -10.37 14.46
CA THR A 107 -5.09 -11.56 15.09
C THR A 107 -5.67 -11.26 16.47
N PHE A 108 -4.96 -10.47 17.28
CA PHE A 108 -5.43 -9.96 18.57
C PHE A 108 -6.71 -9.14 18.43
N LEU A 109 -6.76 -8.21 17.47
CA LEU A 109 -7.94 -7.39 17.21
C LEU A 109 -9.15 -8.26 16.78
N VAL A 110 -8.94 -9.27 15.94
CA VAL A 110 -9.98 -10.25 15.59
C VAL A 110 -10.47 -10.97 16.84
N ALA A 111 -9.57 -11.46 17.70
CA ALA A 111 -9.92 -12.13 18.94
C ALA A 111 -10.76 -11.25 19.88
N GLN A 112 -10.47 -9.93 19.97
CA GLN A 112 -11.18 -9.00 20.84
C GLN A 112 -12.51 -8.51 20.27
N LEU A 113 -12.53 -8.14 18.99
CA LEU A 113 -13.66 -7.44 18.36
C LEU A 113 -14.69 -8.39 17.75
N SER A 114 -14.39 -9.70 17.62
CA SER A 114 -15.30 -10.71 17.07
C SER A 114 -16.08 -11.49 18.13
N LYS A 115 -16.31 -10.92 19.32
CA LYS A 115 -17.03 -11.60 20.42
C LYS A 115 -18.49 -11.95 20.11
N SER A 116 -19.12 -11.22 19.19
CA SER A 116 -20.52 -11.41 18.78
C SER A 116 -20.69 -12.43 17.64
N LEU A 117 -19.60 -12.94 17.07
CA LEU A 117 -19.62 -13.90 15.97
C LEU A 117 -19.70 -15.34 16.49
N ASP A 118 -20.05 -16.26 15.60
CA ASP A 118 -20.04 -17.70 15.88
C ASP A 118 -18.65 -18.17 16.35
N GLU A 119 -18.59 -18.84 17.48
CA GLU A 119 -17.34 -19.27 18.11
C GLU A 119 -16.50 -20.22 17.23
N PHE A 120 -17.18 -21.10 16.47
CA PHE A 120 -16.52 -22.00 15.53
C PHE A 120 -15.87 -21.27 14.36
N MET A 121 -16.54 -20.22 13.86
CA MET A 121 -15.98 -19.38 12.79
C MET A 121 -14.77 -18.61 13.30
N VAL A 122 -14.87 -17.96 14.45
CA VAL A 122 -13.77 -17.17 15.03
C VAL A 122 -12.56 -18.06 15.35
N ALA A 123 -12.79 -19.26 15.90
CA ALA A 123 -11.73 -20.21 16.19
C ALA A 123 -11.00 -20.65 14.91
N ARG A 124 -11.73 -20.91 13.81
CA ARG A 124 -11.10 -21.22 12.51
C ARG A 124 -10.30 -20.04 11.97
N VAL A 125 -10.83 -18.80 12.04
CA VAL A 125 -10.13 -17.61 11.58
C VAL A 125 -8.82 -17.42 12.36
N ILE A 126 -8.88 -17.49 13.69
CA ILE A 126 -7.69 -17.36 14.56
C ILE A 126 -6.69 -18.49 14.29
N GLY A 127 -7.19 -19.72 14.08
CA GLY A 127 -6.34 -20.86 13.76
C GLY A 127 -5.63 -20.74 12.41
N VAL A 128 -6.32 -20.24 11.37
CA VAL A 128 -5.70 -19.97 10.05
C VAL A 128 -4.64 -18.88 10.16
N LEU A 129 -4.92 -17.78 10.88
CA LEU A 129 -3.90 -16.75 11.16
C LEU A 129 -2.73 -17.33 11.95
N GLY A 130 -2.98 -18.25 12.89
CA GLY A 130 -1.95 -18.98 13.64
C GLY A 130 -1.03 -19.82 12.74
N LEU A 131 -1.57 -20.47 11.68
CA LEU A 131 -0.75 -21.19 10.69
C LEU A 131 0.20 -20.25 9.96
N VAL A 132 -0.29 -19.08 9.55
CA VAL A 132 0.54 -18.07 8.86
C VAL A 132 1.62 -17.53 9.80
N ILE A 133 1.26 -17.18 11.05
CA ILE A 133 2.22 -16.72 12.07
C ILE A 133 3.28 -17.81 12.34
N THR A 134 2.89 -19.07 12.45
CA THR A 134 3.82 -20.19 12.66
C THR A 134 4.85 -20.27 11.53
N GLY A 135 4.40 -20.24 10.26
CA GLY A 135 5.30 -20.31 9.12
C GLY A 135 6.29 -19.15 9.08
N LEU A 136 5.84 -17.95 9.40
CA LEU A 136 6.71 -16.76 9.42
C LEU A 136 7.65 -16.73 10.63
N LEU A 137 7.23 -17.26 11.80
CA LEU A 137 8.12 -17.41 12.96
C LEU A 137 9.22 -18.45 12.69
N LEU A 138 8.90 -19.55 12.00
CA LEU A 138 9.91 -20.49 11.52
C LEU A 138 10.89 -19.80 10.57
N PHE A 139 10.40 -18.99 9.62
CA PHE A 139 11.24 -18.20 8.74
C PHE A 139 12.18 -17.27 9.52
N THR A 140 11.63 -16.54 10.49
CA THR A 140 12.41 -15.62 11.33
C THR A 140 13.50 -16.34 12.12
N LEU A 141 13.15 -17.43 12.81
CA LEU A 141 14.09 -18.12 13.71
C LEU A 141 15.19 -18.89 12.96
N PHE A 142 14.91 -19.42 11.76
CA PHE A 142 15.86 -20.27 11.05
C PHE A 142 16.67 -19.56 9.96
N THR A 143 16.19 -18.43 9.41
CA THR A 143 16.87 -17.76 8.29
C THR A 143 17.09 -16.27 8.49
N SER A 144 16.43 -15.65 9.47
CA SER A 144 16.39 -14.19 9.59
C SER A 144 16.24 -13.72 11.04
N ASN A 145 17.05 -14.30 11.93
CA ASN A 145 16.94 -14.06 13.36
C ASN A 145 17.50 -12.70 13.75
N PRO A 146 16.67 -11.76 14.26
CA PRO A 146 17.11 -10.41 14.62
C PRO A 146 17.97 -10.37 15.90
N PHE A 147 18.08 -11.47 16.64
CA PHE A 147 18.82 -11.56 17.90
C PHE A 147 20.15 -12.34 17.79
N ASP A 148 20.60 -12.65 16.57
CA ASP A 148 21.90 -13.28 16.37
C ASP A 148 23.04 -12.43 16.97
N ARG A 149 23.97 -13.14 17.64
CA ARG A 149 25.05 -12.48 18.41
C ARG A 149 26.33 -12.37 17.58
N LEU A 150 27.02 -11.27 17.78
CA LEU A 150 28.35 -10.99 17.22
C LEU A 150 29.41 -11.11 18.31
N PHE A 151 30.39 -12.00 18.13
CA PHE A 151 31.52 -12.17 19.02
C PHE A 151 32.85 -12.11 18.25
N PRO A 152 33.79 -11.24 18.64
CA PRO A 152 33.63 -10.17 19.64
C PRO A 152 32.63 -9.12 19.18
N ALA A 153 32.02 -8.41 20.11
CA ALA A 153 31.14 -7.28 19.80
C ALA A 153 31.94 -6.20 19.03
N ALA A 154 31.31 -5.58 18.03
CA ALA A 154 31.91 -4.45 17.33
C ALA A 154 32.11 -3.26 18.28
N GLN A 155 33.17 -2.47 18.08
CA GLN A 155 33.39 -1.22 18.85
C GLN A 155 32.35 -0.15 18.48
N ASP A 156 31.97 -0.09 17.20
CA ASP A 156 30.85 0.71 16.69
C ASP A 156 30.17 -0.05 15.54
N GLY A 157 28.94 0.33 15.20
CA GLY A 157 28.20 -0.31 14.12
C GLY A 157 28.36 0.41 12.78
N ARG A 158 27.81 -0.23 11.74
CA ARG A 158 27.66 0.36 10.41
C ARG A 158 26.48 1.32 10.42
N SER A 159 26.52 2.37 9.62
CA SER A 159 25.40 3.29 9.53
C SER A 159 24.16 2.66 8.91
N LEU A 160 23.01 3.14 9.31
CA LEU A 160 21.77 3.00 8.52
C LEU A 160 22.00 3.62 7.13
N ASN A 161 21.46 2.99 6.10
CA ASN A 161 21.50 3.54 4.73
C ASN A 161 21.04 5.02 4.77
N PRO A 162 21.79 5.96 4.19
CA PRO A 162 21.41 7.38 4.14
C PRO A 162 19.98 7.66 3.69
N LEU A 163 19.50 6.99 2.62
CA LEU A 163 18.11 7.06 2.14
C LEU A 163 17.05 6.75 3.22
N LEU A 164 17.44 6.01 4.25
CA LEU A 164 16.56 5.60 5.34
C LEU A 164 16.64 6.54 6.56
N GLN A 165 17.53 7.54 6.54
CA GLN A 165 17.65 8.53 7.60
C GLN A 165 16.71 9.70 7.40
N ASP A 166 15.43 9.37 7.20
CA ASP A 166 14.35 10.29 6.88
C ASP A 166 13.07 9.94 7.68
N PRO A 167 12.20 10.93 8.00
CA PRO A 167 10.90 10.67 8.62
C PRO A 167 10.01 9.70 7.84
N GLY A 168 10.18 9.58 6.53
CA GLY A 168 9.48 8.59 5.70
C GLY A 168 9.69 7.17 6.19
N LEU A 169 10.90 6.80 6.63
CA LEU A 169 11.17 5.49 7.22
C LEU A 169 10.37 5.25 8.50
N ILE A 170 10.09 6.30 9.29
CA ILE A 170 9.36 6.14 10.55
C ILE A 170 7.90 5.74 10.27
N PHE A 171 7.25 6.36 9.30
CA PHE A 171 5.80 6.25 9.10
C PHE A 171 5.38 5.32 7.98
N HIS A 172 6.10 5.34 6.83
CA HIS A 172 5.68 4.59 5.64
C HIS A 172 5.67 3.07 5.84
N PRO A 173 6.76 2.39 6.29
CA PRO A 173 6.77 0.94 6.37
C PRO A 173 5.76 0.37 7.37
N PRO A 174 5.56 0.92 8.59
CA PRO A 174 4.52 0.44 9.49
C PRO A 174 3.11 0.61 8.89
N MET A 175 2.84 1.73 8.22
CA MET A 175 1.55 1.99 7.60
C MET A 175 1.28 1.02 6.43
N LEU A 176 2.28 0.83 5.56
CA LEU A 176 2.22 -0.11 4.44
C LEU A 176 1.98 -1.54 4.92
N TYR A 177 2.74 -1.98 5.92
CA TYR A 177 2.60 -3.33 6.47
C TYR A 177 1.26 -3.57 7.16
N MET A 178 0.70 -2.58 7.88
CA MET A 178 -0.65 -2.69 8.41
C MET A 178 -1.68 -3.02 7.31
N GLY A 179 -1.57 -2.39 6.15
CA GLY A 179 -2.45 -2.68 5.02
C GLY A 179 -2.18 -4.04 4.38
N TYR A 180 -0.93 -4.27 4.05
CA TYR A 180 -0.43 -5.43 3.35
C TYR A 180 -0.70 -6.74 4.10
N VAL A 181 -0.36 -6.76 5.39
CA VAL A 181 -0.61 -7.86 6.31
C VAL A 181 -2.10 -8.01 6.61
N GLY A 182 -2.85 -6.91 6.64
CA GLY A 182 -4.26 -6.89 6.99
C GLY A 182 -5.15 -7.73 6.07
N PHE A 183 -4.75 -7.96 4.81
CA PHE A 183 -5.47 -8.87 3.91
C PHE A 183 -5.44 -10.33 4.37
N SER A 184 -4.53 -10.72 5.28
CA SER A 184 -4.54 -12.03 5.93
C SER A 184 -5.84 -12.31 6.67
N VAL A 185 -6.49 -11.27 7.22
CA VAL A 185 -7.78 -11.42 7.93
C VAL A 185 -8.89 -11.80 6.94
N ALA A 186 -8.98 -11.11 5.79
CA ALA A 186 -9.94 -11.45 4.75
C ALA A 186 -9.72 -12.87 4.21
N PHE A 187 -8.45 -13.24 3.98
CA PHE A 187 -8.02 -14.58 3.62
C PHE A 187 -8.46 -15.60 4.68
N ALA A 188 -8.19 -15.37 5.96
CA ALA A 188 -8.54 -16.28 7.03
C ALA A 188 -10.06 -16.48 7.14
N PHE A 189 -10.87 -15.43 6.96
CA PHE A 189 -12.33 -15.57 6.88
C PHE A 189 -12.77 -16.41 5.68
N ALA A 190 -12.14 -16.24 4.51
CA ALA A 190 -12.44 -17.02 3.31
C ALA A 190 -12.10 -18.51 3.52
N ILE A 191 -10.91 -18.83 4.04
CA ILE A 191 -10.49 -20.20 4.35
C ILE A 191 -11.39 -20.83 5.42
N ALA A 192 -11.70 -20.09 6.50
CA ALA A 192 -12.61 -20.56 7.55
C ALA A 192 -14.01 -20.90 7.00
N SER A 193 -14.50 -20.10 6.04
CA SER A 193 -15.79 -20.35 5.35
C SER A 193 -15.73 -21.59 4.46
N LEU A 194 -14.65 -21.81 3.73
CA LEU A 194 -14.43 -23.03 2.96
C LEU A 194 -14.35 -24.27 3.87
N LEU A 195 -13.60 -24.20 4.97
CA LEU A 195 -13.47 -25.29 5.94
C LEU A 195 -14.80 -25.64 6.60
N SER A 196 -15.65 -24.63 6.88
CA SER A 196 -16.97 -24.86 7.47
C SER A 196 -18.04 -25.30 6.47
N GLY A 197 -17.78 -25.17 5.16
CA GLY A 197 -18.78 -25.40 4.10
C GLY A 197 -19.87 -24.32 4.04
N ARG A 198 -19.73 -23.22 4.78
CA ARG A 198 -20.72 -22.12 4.86
C ARG A 198 -20.26 -20.89 4.08
N LEU A 199 -20.58 -20.87 2.80
CA LEU A 199 -20.36 -19.71 1.93
C LEU A 199 -21.66 -18.89 1.86
N ASP A 200 -22.06 -18.27 2.96
CA ASP A 200 -23.25 -17.44 3.09
C ASP A 200 -22.92 -15.92 3.08
N ALA A 201 -23.94 -15.06 3.16
CA ALA A 201 -23.75 -13.62 3.21
C ALA A 201 -23.14 -13.12 4.53
N ALA A 202 -23.16 -13.94 5.58
CA ALA A 202 -22.71 -13.55 6.92
C ALA A 202 -21.19 -13.38 6.96
N TRP A 203 -20.43 -14.31 6.38
CA TRP A 203 -18.97 -14.21 6.36
C TRP A 203 -18.49 -12.96 5.59
N ALA A 204 -19.16 -12.61 4.48
CA ALA A 204 -18.85 -11.40 3.72
C ALA A 204 -19.08 -10.14 4.55
N ARG A 205 -20.18 -10.10 5.31
CA ARG A 205 -20.47 -9.00 6.23
C ARG A 205 -19.44 -8.89 7.35
N TRP A 206 -18.96 -10.01 7.89
CA TRP A 206 -17.96 -10.03 8.95
C TRP A 206 -16.56 -9.66 8.45
N SER A 207 -16.18 -10.13 7.27
CA SER A 207 -14.89 -9.86 6.66
C SER A 207 -14.75 -8.42 6.16
N ARG A 208 -15.83 -7.80 5.68
CA ARG A 208 -15.79 -6.52 5.00
C ARG A 208 -15.16 -5.37 5.80
N PRO A 209 -15.45 -5.14 7.09
CA PRO A 209 -14.80 -4.08 7.86
C PRO A 209 -13.28 -4.27 7.95
N TRP A 210 -12.81 -5.50 8.14
CA TRP A 210 -11.39 -5.84 8.19
C TRP A 210 -10.70 -5.60 6.86
N THR A 211 -11.32 -6.05 5.77
CA THR A 211 -10.82 -5.80 4.41
C THR A 211 -10.75 -4.31 4.10
N THR A 212 -11.75 -3.53 4.53
CA THR A 212 -11.75 -2.08 4.32
C THR A 212 -10.66 -1.41 5.16
N ALA A 213 -10.42 -1.85 6.39
CA ALA A 213 -9.35 -1.33 7.23
C ALA A 213 -7.96 -1.63 6.62
N ALA A 214 -7.73 -2.86 6.16
CA ALA A 214 -6.51 -3.23 5.45
C ALA A 214 -6.30 -2.36 4.20
N TRP A 215 -7.35 -2.16 3.41
CA TRP A 215 -7.31 -1.32 2.21
C TRP A 215 -7.00 0.16 2.52
N ILE A 216 -7.54 0.71 3.62
CA ILE A 216 -7.22 2.09 4.07
C ILE A 216 -5.74 2.21 4.38
N PHE A 217 -5.20 1.32 5.21
CA PHE A 217 -3.78 1.33 5.57
C PHE A 217 -2.88 1.16 4.36
N LEU A 218 -3.25 0.27 3.42
CA LEU A 218 -2.47 0.07 2.21
C LEU A 218 -2.53 1.29 1.28
N THR A 219 -3.68 1.95 1.15
CA THR A 219 -3.84 3.20 0.39
C THR A 219 -2.92 4.28 0.96
N LEU A 220 -2.94 4.48 2.28
CA LEU A 220 -2.09 5.46 2.96
C LEU A 220 -0.61 5.08 2.89
N GLY A 221 -0.30 3.78 3.04
CA GLY A 221 1.07 3.28 2.95
C GLY A 221 1.68 3.52 1.57
N ILE A 222 0.96 3.19 0.49
CA ILE A 222 1.41 3.45 -0.88
C ILE A 222 1.57 4.96 -1.13
N ALA A 223 0.60 5.77 -0.71
CA ALA A 223 0.66 7.23 -0.85
C ALA A 223 1.86 7.84 -0.12
N LEU A 224 2.14 7.41 1.11
CA LEU A 224 3.30 7.86 1.88
C LEU A 224 4.62 7.45 1.23
N GLY A 225 4.72 6.25 0.66
CA GLY A 225 5.92 5.79 -0.05
C GLY A 225 6.16 6.58 -1.33
N SER A 226 5.10 6.85 -2.09
CA SER A 226 5.14 7.70 -3.27
C SER A 226 5.57 9.15 -2.95
N TRP A 227 5.04 9.71 -1.87
CA TRP A 227 5.42 11.04 -1.39
C TRP A 227 6.87 11.07 -0.90
N TRP A 228 7.30 10.05 -0.16
CA TRP A 228 8.69 9.91 0.30
C TRP A 228 9.67 9.81 -0.87
N ALA A 229 9.39 8.98 -1.87
CA ALA A 229 10.20 8.89 -3.07
C ALA A 229 10.30 10.23 -3.82
N TYR A 230 9.22 11.02 -3.84
CA TYR A 230 9.16 12.31 -4.51
C TYR A 230 10.14 13.34 -3.93
N TYR A 231 10.22 13.46 -2.61
CA TYR A 231 11.09 14.48 -2.00
C TYR A 231 12.50 13.96 -1.70
N GLU A 232 12.68 12.65 -1.45
CA GLU A 232 13.93 12.08 -0.96
C GLU A 232 14.90 11.67 -2.09
N LEU A 233 14.40 11.11 -3.20
CA LEU A 233 15.29 10.56 -4.23
C LEU A 233 15.97 11.60 -5.12
N GLY A 234 15.56 12.85 -5.06
CA GLY A 234 16.14 13.92 -5.89
C GLY A 234 15.77 13.85 -7.38
N TRP A 235 14.92 12.88 -7.77
CA TRP A 235 14.52 12.67 -9.18
C TRP A 235 13.24 13.39 -9.56
N GLY A 236 12.49 13.94 -8.60
CA GLY A 236 11.25 14.66 -8.80
C GLY A 236 10.08 13.81 -9.31
N GLY A 237 10.21 12.50 -9.42
CA GLY A 237 9.14 11.59 -9.78
C GLY A 237 8.32 11.18 -8.55
N TRP A 238 7.01 10.92 -8.76
CA TRP A 238 6.12 10.47 -7.69
C TRP A 238 5.77 8.97 -7.80
N TRP A 239 6.05 8.30 -8.96
CA TRP A 239 5.83 6.87 -9.21
C TRP A 239 6.76 6.39 -10.32
N PHE A 240 7.50 5.32 -10.07
CA PHE A 240 8.54 4.85 -10.99
C PHE A 240 8.23 3.48 -11.61
N TRP A 241 7.11 2.85 -11.24
CA TRP A 241 6.82 1.46 -11.59
C TRP A 241 7.91 0.50 -11.13
N ASP A 242 8.59 0.84 -10.05
CA ASP A 242 9.57 -0.02 -9.41
C ASP A 242 8.94 -1.36 -9.02
N PRO A 243 9.64 -2.51 -9.16
CA PRO A 243 9.09 -3.81 -8.78
C PRO A 243 8.54 -3.89 -7.35
N VAL A 244 9.10 -3.15 -6.39
CA VAL A 244 8.62 -3.13 -5.01
C VAL A 244 7.39 -2.24 -4.85
N GLU A 245 7.34 -1.11 -5.55
CA GLU A 245 6.10 -0.30 -5.68
C GLU A 245 4.97 -1.15 -6.25
N ASN A 246 5.23 -1.85 -7.36
CA ASN A 246 4.27 -2.74 -8.00
C ASN A 246 3.81 -3.86 -7.06
N ALA A 247 4.74 -4.46 -6.29
CA ALA A 247 4.43 -5.52 -5.33
C ALA A 247 3.44 -5.08 -4.25
N SER A 248 3.40 -3.79 -3.90
CA SER A 248 2.41 -3.22 -2.98
C SER A 248 1.10 -2.82 -3.66
N PHE A 249 1.18 -2.37 -4.91
CA PHE A 249 0.03 -1.88 -5.68
C PHE A 249 -0.87 -3.02 -6.19
N ILE A 250 -0.30 -4.15 -6.61
CA ILE A 250 -1.04 -5.31 -7.11
C ILE A 250 -2.07 -5.84 -6.09
N PRO A 251 -1.73 -6.10 -4.80
CA PRO A 251 -2.71 -6.50 -3.80
C PRO A 251 -3.73 -5.40 -3.47
N TRP A 252 -3.40 -4.10 -3.64
CA TRP A 252 -4.36 -3.00 -3.52
C TRP A 252 -5.44 -3.06 -4.61
N LEU A 253 -5.08 -3.33 -5.86
CA LEU A 253 -6.02 -3.50 -6.98
C LEU A 253 -6.99 -4.66 -6.72
N VAL A 254 -6.45 -5.83 -6.35
CA VAL A 254 -7.27 -7.02 -6.03
C VAL A 254 -8.08 -6.80 -4.75
N GLY A 255 -7.53 -6.12 -3.75
CA GLY A 255 -8.24 -5.71 -2.53
C GLY A 255 -9.43 -4.79 -2.82
N THR A 256 -9.28 -3.87 -3.78
CA THR A 256 -10.37 -3.01 -4.28
C THR A 256 -11.48 -3.85 -4.94
N ALA A 257 -11.13 -4.81 -5.79
CA ALA A 257 -12.08 -5.75 -6.36
C ALA A 257 -12.80 -6.58 -5.28
N LEU A 258 -12.04 -7.05 -4.28
CA LEU A 258 -12.57 -7.79 -3.13
C LEU A 258 -13.60 -6.96 -2.34
N LEU A 259 -13.34 -5.68 -2.07
CA LEU A 259 -14.28 -4.79 -1.37
C LEU A 259 -15.62 -4.68 -2.10
N HIS A 260 -15.57 -4.53 -3.42
CA HIS A 260 -16.76 -4.45 -4.27
C HIS A 260 -17.51 -5.80 -4.32
N SER A 261 -16.77 -6.90 -4.44
CA SER A 261 -17.33 -8.25 -4.45
C SER A 261 -17.98 -8.62 -3.10
N LEU A 262 -17.35 -8.28 -1.96
CA LEU A 262 -17.91 -8.44 -0.62
C LEU A 262 -19.24 -7.69 -0.47
N ALA A 263 -19.37 -6.49 -1.08
CA ALA A 263 -20.63 -5.74 -1.04
C ALA A 263 -21.77 -6.44 -1.78
N VAL A 264 -21.49 -7.11 -2.90
CA VAL A 264 -22.48 -7.93 -3.64
C VAL A 264 -22.83 -9.18 -2.85
N THR A 265 -21.84 -9.89 -2.33
CA THR A 265 -22.04 -11.11 -1.54
C THR A 265 -22.87 -10.82 -0.29
N GLU A 266 -22.56 -9.73 0.45
CA GLU A 266 -23.31 -9.31 1.64
C GLU A 266 -24.78 -8.98 1.34
N LYS A 267 -25.03 -8.22 0.26
CA LYS A 267 -26.37 -7.66 -0.02
C LYS A 267 -27.26 -8.56 -0.88
N ARG A 268 -26.65 -9.38 -1.72
CA ARG A 268 -27.35 -10.13 -2.76
C ARG A 268 -27.11 -11.64 -2.70
N GLY A 269 -26.12 -12.10 -1.90
CA GLY A 269 -25.69 -13.50 -1.89
C GLY A 269 -25.04 -13.96 -3.20
N GLY A 270 -24.72 -13.01 -4.12
CA GLY A 270 -24.01 -13.27 -5.37
C GLY A 270 -22.49 -13.28 -5.18
N PHE A 271 -21.76 -13.73 -6.22
CA PHE A 271 -20.29 -13.70 -6.31
C PHE A 271 -19.55 -14.50 -5.23
N LYS A 272 -20.18 -15.40 -4.51
CA LYS A 272 -19.60 -16.11 -3.35
C LYS A 272 -18.24 -16.71 -3.65
N SER A 273 -18.14 -17.56 -4.68
CA SER A 273 -16.89 -18.21 -5.09
C SER A 273 -15.86 -17.20 -5.57
N TRP A 274 -16.29 -16.19 -6.36
CA TRP A 274 -15.43 -15.12 -6.83
C TRP A 274 -14.85 -14.29 -5.67
N THR A 275 -15.66 -13.95 -4.68
CA THR A 275 -15.24 -13.21 -3.49
C THR A 275 -14.21 -13.99 -2.67
N VAL A 276 -14.39 -15.31 -2.51
CA VAL A 276 -13.42 -16.18 -1.85
C VAL A 276 -12.11 -16.21 -2.64
N LEU A 277 -12.17 -16.36 -3.95
CA LEU A 277 -10.98 -16.36 -4.81
C LEU A 277 -10.22 -15.04 -4.71
N LEU A 278 -10.92 -13.90 -4.75
CA LEU A 278 -10.29 -12.59 -4.57
C LEU A 278 -9.63 -12.42 -3.19
N ALA A 279 -10.23 -12.96 -2.12
CA ALA A 279 -9.64 -12.91 -0.78
C ALA A 279 -8.36 -13.76 -0.70
N ILE A 280 -8.36 -14.95 -1.30
CA ILE A 280 -7.17 -15.80 -1.43
C ILE A 280 -6.09 -15.06 -2.25
N THR A 281 -6.45 -14.53 -3.41
CA THR A 281 -5.53 -13.85 -4.33
C THR A 281 -4.91 -12.61 -3.70
N ALA A 282 -5.69 -11.76 -3.00
CA ALA A 282 -5.18 -10.53 -2.37
C ALA A 282 -4.07 -10.84 -1.36
N PHE A 283 -4.27 -11.84 -0.50
CA PHE A 283 -3.23 -12.25 0.46
C PHE A 283 -2.08 -13.01 -0.20
N SER A 284 -2.35 -13.86 -1.19
CA SER A 284 -1.30 -14.54 -1.97
C SER A 284 -0.35 -13.54 -2.63
N LEU A 285 -0.88 -12.44 -3.17
CA LEU A 285 -0.09 -11.37 -3.77
C LEU A 285 0.71 -10.58 -2.71
N SER A 286 0.17 -10.41 -1.49
CA SER A 286 0.93 -9.86 -0.37
C SER A 286 2.11 -10.76 0.01
N LEU A 287 1.92 -12.08 0.06
CA LEU A 287 3.02 -13.03 0.30
C LEU A 287 4.02 -13.06 -0.87
N LEU A 288 3.55 -13.01 -2.11
CA LEU A 288 4.41 -12.93 -3.28
C LEU A 288 5.28 -11.67 -3.24
N GLY A 289 4.71 -10.52 -2.90
CA GLY A 289 5.47 -9.30 -2.72
C GLY A 289 6.52 -9.42 -1.60
N THR A 290 6.18 -10.10 -0.50
CA THR A 290 7.13 -10.40 0.57
C THR A 290 8.29 -11.27 0.04
N PHE A 291 8.01 -12.25 -0.83
CA PHE A 291 9.04 -13.03 -1.53
C PHE A 291 9.91 -12.13 -2.42
N LEU A 292 9.31 -11.33 -3.28
CA LEU A 292 10.03 -10.49 -4.23
C LEU A 292 11.02 -9.54 -3.52
N VAL A 293 10.58 -8.87 -2.47
CA VAL A 293 11.41 -7.91 -1.72
C VAL A 293 12.53 -8.59 -0.92
N ARG A 294 12.28 -9.80 -0.38
CA ARG A 294 13.18 -10.45 0.59
C ARG A 294 14.09 -11.52 0.01
N SER A 295 13.78 -12.03 -1.18
CA SER A 295 14.63 -13.02 -1.86
C SER A 295 15.88 -12.42 -2.48
N GLY A 296 15.93 -11.09 -2.67
CA GLY A 296 17.00 -10.40 -3.39
C GLY A 296 17.03 -10.72 -4.90
N VAL A 297 15.95 -11.26 -5.45
CA VAL A 297 15.84 -11.59 -6.89
C VAL A 297 15.61 -10.34 -7.73
N LEU A 298 15.06 -9.27 -7.13
CA LEU A 298 14.76 -8.02 -7.81
C LEU A 298 15.89 -7.01 -7.69
N THR A 299 16.17 -6.32 -8.78
CA THR A 299 16.99 -5.10 -8.76
C THR A 299 16.08 -3.92 -8.46
N SER A 300 16.16 -3.38 -7.25
CA SER A 300 15.36 -2.23 -6.76
C SER A 300 16.13 -1.51 -5.67
N VAL A 301 15.90 -0.21 -5.53
CA VAL A 301 16.41 0.59 -4.39
C VAL A 301 15.83 0.13 -3.04
N HIS A 302 14.72 -0.60 -3.07
CA HIS A 302 14.02 -1.16 -1.91
C HIS A 302 14.38 -2.63 -1.62
N ALA A 303 15.17 -3.28 -2.47
CA ALA A 303 15.50 -4.70 -2.31
C ALA A 303 16.53 -4.91 -1.20
N PHE A 304 16.36 -5.98 -0.42
CA PHE A 304 17.35 -6.42 0.55
C PHE A 304 18.46 -7.24 -0.16
N ALA A 305 19.59 -7.42 0.53
CA ALA A 305 20.70 -8.22 0.01
C ALA A 305 20.25 -9.64 -0.37
N THR A 306 20.84 -10.16 -1.44
CA THR A 306 20.55 -11.49 -1.98
C THR A 306 20.92 -12.58 -0.99
N ASP A 307 19.98 -13.44 -0.63
CA ASP A 307 20.19 -14.63 0.18
C ASP A 307 19.32 -15.77 -0.36
N PRO A 308 19.91 -16.77 -1.02
CA PRO A 308 19.15 -17.88 -1.61
C PRO A 308 18.37 -18.69 -0.59
N SER A 309 18.84 -18.83 0.66
CA SER A 309 18.16 -19.60 1.71
C SER A 309 16.83 -18.95 2.09
N ARG A 310 16.82 -17.63 2.21
CA ARG A 310 15.63 -16.83 2.45
C ARG A 310 14.63 -16.95 1.30
N GLY A 311 15.11 -16.85 0.07
CA GLY A 311 14.29 -16.99 -1.12
C GLY A 311 13.59 -18.35 -1.20
N ILE A 312 14.34 -19.45 -1.00
CA ILE A 312 13.81 -20.82 -1.04
C ILE A 312 12.77 -21.03 0.04
N PHE A 313 13.03 -20.60 1.29
CA PHE A 313 12.07 -20.76 2.38
C PHE A 313 10.73 -20.07 2.09
N ILE A 314 10.78 -18.78 1.69
CA ILE A 314 9.57 -18.03 1.40
C ILE A 314 8.83 -18.63 0.18
N LEU A 315 9.54 -19.11 -0.83
CA LEU A 315 8.92 -19.75 -2.00
C LEU A 315 8.18 -21.04 -1.62
N ILE A 316 8.78 -21.87 -0.77
CA ILE A 316 8.12 -23.08 -0.24
C ILE A 316 6.89 -22.68 0.57
N PHE A 317 7.04 -21.71 1.48
CA PHE A 317 5.93 -21.23 2.30
C PHE A 317 4.78 -20.65 1.46
N LEU A 318 5.10 -19.82 0.46
CA LEU A 318 4.13 -19.29 -0.51
C LEU A 318 3.42 -20.42 -1.25
N SER A 319 4.16 -21.40 -1.74
CA SER A 319 3.60 -22.55 -2.46
C SER A 319 2.65 -23.39 -1.59
N LEU A 320 3.00 -23.59 -0.33
CA LEU A 320 2.15 -24.29 0.64
C LEU A 320 0.87 -23.50 0.93
N VAL A 321 0.96 -22.21 1.23
CA VAL A 321 -0.20 -21.38 1.55
C VAL A 321 -1.12 -21.22 0.34
N VAL A 322 -0.58 -20.87 -0.80
CA VAL A 322 -1.38 -20.66 -2.03
C VAL A 322 -1.91 -21.98 -2.56
N GLY A 323 -1.05 -23.00 -2.67
CA GLY A 323 -1.43 -24.32 -3.20
C GLY A 323 -2.52 -24.98 -2.38
N SER A 324 -2.38 -25.02 -1.04
CA SER A 324 -3.41 -25.59 -0.16
C SER A 324 -4.72 -24.80 -0.20
N SER A 325 -4.65 -23.47 -0.29
CA SER A 325 -5.82 -22.60 -0.37
C SER A 325 -6.59 -22.80 -1.68
N LEU A 326 -5.88 -22.87 -2.82
CA LEU A 326 -6.50 -23.14 -4.13
C LEU A 326 -7.03 -24.58 -4.22
N ALA A 327 -6.34 -25.56 -3.67
CA ALA A 327 -6.83 -26.94 -3.58
C ALA A 327 -8.13 -27.02 -2.76
N LEU A 328 -8.17 -26.37 -1.59
CA LEU A 328 -9.37 -26.28 -0.76
C LEU A 328 -10.49 -25.54 -1.49
N TYR A 329 -10.18 -24.47 -2.20
CA TYR A 329 -11.14 -23.73 -3.03
C TYR A 329 -11.71 -24.62 -4.14
N ALA A 330 -10.87 -25.30 -4.89
CA ALA A 330 -11.30 -26.20 -5.97
C ALA A 330 -12.21 -27.34 -5.45
N TRP A 331 -11.91 -27.85 -4.26
CA TRP A 331 -12.72 -28.92 -3.63
C TRP A 331 -14.06 -28.42 -3.09
N ARG A 332 -14.13 -27.23 -2.47
CA ARG A 332 -15.29 -26.76 -1.71
C ARG A 332 -16.18 -25.75 -2.45
N ALA A 333 -15.61 -24.88 -3.30
CA ALA A 333 -16.34 -23.82 -3.96
C ALA A 333 -17.44 -24.33 -4.93
N PRO A 334 -17.24 -25.43 -5.70
CA PRO A 334 -18.29 -25.94 -6.59
C PRO A 334 -19.56 -26.42 -5.87
N LYS A 335 -19.44 -26.77 -4.59
CA LYS A 335 -20.58 -27.21 -3.76
C LYS A 335 -21.44 -26.06 -3.24
N SER A 336 -20.99 -24.80 -3.41
CA SER A 336 -21.79 -23.65 -3.07
C SER A 336 -22.86 -23.41 -4.13
N THR A 337 -24.10 -23.17 -3.70
CA THR A 337 -25.19 -22.81 -4.63
C THR A 337 -24.82 -21.56 -5.41
N MET A 338 -24.94 -21.62 -6.73
CA MET A 338 -24.77 -20.44 -7.60
C MET A 338 -25.72 -19.34 -7.14
N GLY A 339 -25.20 -18.11 -6.99
CA GLY A 339 -26.02 -16.94 -6.69
C GLY A 339 -27.10 -16.72 -7.77
N GLY A 340 -28.17 -16.01 -7.40
CA GLY A 340 -29.30 -15.76 -8.32
C GLY A 340 -28.89 -15.08 -9.62
N LYS A 341 -29.68 -15.32 -10.68
CA LYS A 341 -29.50 -14.69 -11.98
C LYS A 341 -29.61 -13.15 -11.89
N PHE A 342 -28.78 -12.43 -12.60
CA PHE A 342 -28.82 -10.97 -12.74
C PHE A 342 -28.72 -10.60 -14.23
N SER A 343 -29.28 -9.44 -14.60
CA SER A 343 -29.27 -9.00 -15.99
C SER A 343 -27.97 -8.28 -16.34
N LEU A 344 -27.63 -8.22 -17.63
CA LEU A 344 -26.46 -7.46 -18.12
C LEU A 344 -26.49 -5.97 -17.76
N THR A 345 -27.67 -5.41 -17.50
CA THR A 345 -27.86 -4.00 -17.13
C THR A 345 -28.02 -3.78 -15.62
N SER A 346 -27.63 -4.77 -14.81
CA SER A 346 -27.71 -4.71 -13.36
C SER A 346 -26.46 -4.08 -12.72
N ARG A 347 -26.60 -3.60 -11.48
CA ARG A 347 -25.45 -3.13 -10.66
C ARG A 347 -24.43 -4.25 -10.44
N GLU A 348 -24.90 -5.49 -10.31
CA GLU A 348 -24.04 -6.67 -10.20
C GLU A 348 -23.09 -6.78 -11.39
N THR A 349 -23.61 -6.60 -12.62
CA THR A 349 -22.80 -6.66 -13.85
C THR A 349 -21.77 -5.53 -13.89
N PHE A 350 -22.15 -4.29 -13.54
CA PHE A 350 -21.21 -3.17 -13.52
C PHE A 350 -20.09 -3.39 -12.50
N ILE A 351 -20.40 -3.94 -11.32
CA ILE A 351 -19.41 -4.30 -10.32
C ILE A 351 -18.52 -5.45 -10.80
N LEU A 352 -19.08 -6.47 -11.45
CA LEU A 352 -18.31 -7.58 -12.00
C LEU A 352 -17.33 -7.11 -13.07
N LEU A 353 -17.78 -6.28 -14.01
CA LEU A 353 -16.90 -5.68 -15.03
C LEU A 353 -15.80 -4.84 -14.39
N GLY A 354 -16.12 -4.02 -13.38
CA GLY A 354 -15.11 -3.28 -12.61
C GLY A 354 -14.09 -4.21 -11.96
N ASN A 355 -14.53 -5.32 -11.36
CA ASN A 355 -13.64 -6.32 -10.78
C ASN A 355 -12.75 -6.98 -11.84
N VAL A 356 -13.28 -7.27 -13.02
CA VAL A 356 -12.50 -7.85 -14.15
C VAL A 356 -11.40 -6.87 -14.58
N PHE A 357 -11.72 -5.58 -14.75
CA PHE A 357 -10.71 -4.58 -15.09
C PHE A 357 -9.64 -4.41 -14.00
N LEU A 358 -10.02 -4.41 -12.73
CA LEU A 358 -9.07 -4.34 -11.61
C LEU A 358 -8.14 -5.56 -11.57
N VAL A 359 -8.68 -6.76 -11.75
CA VAL A 359 -7.89 -8.00 -11.77
C VAL A 359 -7.00 -8.07 -13.02
N ALA A 360 -7.51 -7.63 -14.18
CA ALA A 360 -6.70 -7.55 -15.41
C ALA A 360 -5.55 -6.53 -15.26
N SER A 361 -5.81 -5.38 -14.65
CA SER A 361 -4.77 -4.39 -14.33
C SER A 361 -3.72 -5.00 -13.39
N ALA A 362 -4.15 -5.68 -12.32
CA ALA A 362 -3.25 -6.37 -11.40
C ALA A 362 -2.40 -7.45 -12.10
N ALA A 363 -3.01 -8.26 -12.97
CA ALA A 363 -2.32 -9.30 -13.74
C ALA A 363 -1.31 -8.69 -14.73
N SER A 364 -1.64 -7.58 -15.39
CA SER A 364 -0.75 -6.89 -16.32
C SER A 364 0.45 -6.27 -15.62
N VAL A 365 0.24 -5.64 -14.45
CA VAL A 365 1.33 -5.11 -13.63
C VAL A 365 2.22 -6.25 -13.10
N LEU A 366 1.61 -7.35 -12.65
CA LEU A 366 2.35 -8.54 -12.21
C LEU A 366 3.19 -9.13 -13.33
N LEU A 367 2.62 -9.27 -14.53
CA LEU A 367 3.33 -9.78 -15.71
C LEU A 367 4.54 -8.90 -16.02
N GLY A 368 4.37 -7.58 -16.13
CA GLY A 368 5.48 -6.66 -16.40
C GLY A 368 6.56 -6.69 -15.33
N THR A 369 6.17 -6.89 -14.07
CA THR A 369 7.11 -6.96 -12.93
C THR A 369 7.90 -8.28 -12.91
N LEU A 370 7.27 -9.41 -13.23
CA LEU A 370 7.90 -10.73 -13.19
C LEU A 370 8.58 -11.11 -14.51
N TYR A 371 8.23 -10.48 -15.63
CA TYR A 371 8.74 -10.85 -16.94
C TYR A 371 10.29 -10.75 -17.06
N PRO A 372 10.96 -9.69 -16.56
CA PRO A 372 12.41 -9.65 -16.52
C PRO A 372 13.04 -10.82 -15.76
N LEU A 373 12.46 -11.21 -14.63
CA LEU A 373 12.93 -12.34 -13.82
C LEU A 373 12.79 -13.68 -14.55
N LEU A 374 11.70 -13.86 -15.26
CA LEU A 374 11.46 -15.07 -16.05
C LEU A 374 12.50 -15.21 -17.18
N ILE A 375 12.78 -14.13 -17.90
CA ILE A 375 13.76 -14.11 -18.99
C ILE A 375 15.17 -14.38 -18.46
N ASP A 376 15.55 -13.77 -17.34
CA ASP A 376 16.87 -14.00 -16.70
C ASP A 376 16.98 -15.45 -16.19
N ALA A 377 15.95 -15.99 -15.53
CA ALA A 377 15.91 -17.36 -15.02
C ALA A 377 15.99 -18.41 -16.13
N LEU A 378 15.48 -18.12 -17.32
CA LEU A 378 15.56 -18.98 -18.51
C LEU A 378 16.86 -18.79 -19.30
N ASN A 379 17.77 -17.93 -18.84
CA ASN A 379 19.03 -17.56 -19.53
C ASN A 379 18.79 -17.03 -20.97
N LEU A 380 17.67 -16.34 -21.20
CA LEU A 380 17.32 -15.74 -22.49
C LEU A 380 17.83 -14.30 -22.65
N GLY A 381 18.60 -13.80 -21.70
CA GLY A 381 19.16 -12.46 -21.67
C GLY A 381 18.63 -11.61 -20.52
N LYS A 382 19.03 -10.34 -20.47
CA LYS A 382 18.56 -9.36 -19.49
C LYS A 382 17.72 -8.30 -20.19
N ILE A 383 16.51 -8.08 -19.72
CA ILE A 383 15.59 -7.07 -20.20
C ILE A 383 15.11 -6.19 -19.04
N SER A 384 14.71 -4.98 -19.37
CA SER A 384 14.07 -4.05 -18.42
C SER A 384 12.67 -3.72 -18.91
N VAL A 385 11.70 -3.71 -17.99
CA VAL A 385 10.33 -3.29 -18.24
C VAL A 385 10.07 -2.05 -17.40
N GLY A 386 9.79 -0.94 -18.06
CA GLY A 386 9.66 0.37 -17.42
C GLY A 386 8.32 1.07 -17.71
N PRO A 387 8.22 2.37 -17.37
CA PRO A 387 7.01 3.19 -17.50
C PRO A 387 6.29 3.09 -18.85
N PRO A 388 6.98 3.00 -20.02
CA PRO A 388 6.28 2.89 -21.31
C PRO A 388 5.36 1.68 -21.40
N TYR A 389 5.81 0.51 -20.91
CA TYR A 389 4.96 -0.68 -20.88
C TYR A 389 3.79 -0.48 -19.91
N PHE A 390 4.07 -0.11 -18.67
CA PHE A 390 3.03 -0.01 -17.64
C PHE A 390 1.97 1.03 -18.01
N ASN A 391 2.37 2.20 -18.49
CA ASN A 391 1.44 3.25 -18.91
C ASN A 391 0.59 2.82 -20.11
N SER A 392 1.17 2.13 -21.10
CA SER A 392 0.45 1.69 -22.30
C SER A 392 -0.59 0.61 -22.02
N VAL A 393 -0.42 -0.17 -20.95
CA VAL A 393 -1.36 -1.23 -20.58
C VAL A 393 -2.33 -0.77 -19.49
N PHE A 394 -1.83 -0.04 -18.47
CA PHE A 394 -2.64 0.33 -17.31
C PHE A 394 -3.70 1.39 -17.64
N VAL A 395 -3.37 2.40 -18.44
CA VAL A 395 -4.33 3.46 -18.81
C VAL A 395 -5.53 2.91 -19.58
N PRO A 396 -5.38 2.08 -20.64
CA PRO A 396 -6.52 1.48 -21.33
C PRO A 396 -7.39 0.56 -20.47
N LEU A 397 -6.82 -0.09 -19.45
CA LEU A 397 -7.59 -0.96 -18.55
C LEU A 397 -8.33 -0.15 -17.48
N THR A 398 -7.77 0.96 -17.02
CA THR A 398 -8.38 1.78 -15.96
C THR A 398 -9.37 2.82 -16.48
N ALA A 399 -9.25 3.28 -17.72
CA ALA A 399 -10.19 4.23 -18.31
C ALA A 399 -11.64 3.68 -18.34
N PRO A 400 -11.93 2.47 -18.83
CA PRO A 400 -13.26 1.88 -18.73
C PRO A 400 -13.76 1.71 -17.29
N LEU A 401 -12.85 1.40 -16.35
CA LEU A 401 -13.18 1.28 -14.94
C LEU A 401 -13.73 2.61 -14.38
N LEU A 402 -13.11 3.75 -14.70
CA LEU A 402 -13.56 5.07 -14.29
C LEU A 402 -14.91 5.45 -14.95
N VAL A 403 -15.15 5.04 -16.19
CA VAL A 403 -16.47 5.18 -16.82
C VAL A 403 -17.53 4.39 -16.04
N LEU A 404 -17.24 3.14 -15.70
CA LEU A 404 -18.14 2.29 -14.90
C LEU A 404 -18.38 2.85 -13.50
N MET A 405 -17.36 3.49 -12.89
CA MET A 405 -17.45 4.13 -11.58
C MET A 405 -18.51 5.25 -11.56
N GLY A 406 -18.62 6.04 -12.62
CA GLY A 406 -19.65 7.07 -12.75
C GLY A 406 -21.06 6.49 -13.00
N ILE A 407 -21.18 5.37 -13.70
CA ILE A 407 -22.49 4.77 -14.08
C ILE A 407 -23.01 3.82 -12.99
N GLY A 408 -22.16 2.95 -12.43
CA GLY A 408 -22.53 1.86 -11.55
C GLY A 408 -23.43 2.26 -10.37
N PRO A 409 -23.13 3.35 -9.63
CA PRO A 409 -23.98 3.80 -8.53
C PRO A 409 -25.41 4.22 -8.94
N TRP A 410 -25.65 4.54 -10.20
CA TRP A 410 -26.97 4.92 -10.74
C TRP A 410 -27.83 3.73 -11.12
N THR A 411 -27.24 2.55 -11.22
CA THR A 411 -27.93 1.33 -11.60
C THR A 411 -28.64 0.68 -10.40
N ASN A 412 -29.70 -0.07 -10.68
CA ASN A 412 -30.43 -0.86 -9.68
C ASN A 412 -29.83 -2.26 -9.58
N TRP A 413 -30.06 -2.91 -8.43
CA TRP A 413 -29.84 -4.34 -8.30
C TRP A 413 -30.80 -5.10 -9.24
N LYS A 414 -30.35 -6.23 -9.79
CA LYS A 414 -31.07 -7.13 -10.71
C LYS A 414 -31.27 -6.59 -12.13
N ASN A 415 -31.87 -5.42 -12.32
CA ASN A 415 -32.16 -4.89 -13.67
C ASN A 415 -32.27 -3.36 -13.67
N THR A 416 -31.81 -2.73 -14.74
CA THR A 416 -31.82 -1.29 -14.93
C THR A 416 -32.17 -0.95 -16.38
N ASN A 417 -33.06 0.01 -16.58
CA ASN A 417 -33.26 0.61 -17.90
C ASN A 417 -32.14 1.64 -18.14
N LEU A 418 -31.17 1.31 -18.98
CA LEU A 418 -30.02 2.17 -19.27
C LEU A 418 -30.40 3.49 -19.93
N VAL A 419 -31.46 3.53 -20.74
CA VAL A 419 -31.95 4.79 -21.36
C VAL A 419 -32.33 5.80 -20.29
N VAL A 420 -32.94 5.36 -19.19
CA VAL A 420 -33.27 6.22 -18.05
C VAL A 420 -32.01 6.73 -17.35
N VAL A 421 -30.99 5.89 -17.22
CA VAL A 421 -29.71 6.29 -16.60
C VAL A 421 -29.01 7.32 -17.48
N ILE A 422 -28.90 7.08 -18.79
CA ILE A 422 -28.29 8.00 -19.75
C ILE A 422 -29.01 9.37 -19.74
N LYS A 423 -30.37 9.34 -19.80
CA LYS A 423 -31.16 10.58 -19.70
C LYS A 423 -30.95 11.34 -18.39
N ARG A 424 -30.61 10.68 -17.29
CA ARG A 424 -30.32 11.34 -16.01
C ARG A 424 -28.90 11.91 -15.96
N LEU A 425 -27.97 11.29 -16.65
CA LEU A 425 -26.55 11.64 -16.62
C LEU A 425 -26.13 12.61 -17.74
N TRP A 426 -27.06 13.06 -18.61
CA TRP A 426 -26.73 13.93 -19.75
C TRP A 426 -26.01 15.21 -19.32
N LEU A 427 -26.44 15.83 -18.20
CA LEU A 427 -25.83 17.04 -17.67
C LEU A 427 -24.41 16.75 -17.16
N ALA A 428 -24.21 15.62 -16.45
CA ALA A 428 -22.87 15.18 -16.07
C ALA A 428 -21.98 14.99 -17.30
N GLY A 429 -22.50 14.34 -18.34
CA GLY A 429 -21.79 14.18 -19.62
C GLY A 429 -21.41 15.50 -20.28
N LEU A 430 -22.33 16.47 -20.31
CA LEU A 430 -22.05 17.81 -20.85
C LEU A 430 -20.94 18.53 -20.09
N VAL A 431 -21.05 18.60 -18.75
CA VAL A 431 -20.04 19.22 -17.88
C VAL A 431 -18.68 18.56 -18.08
N THR A 432 -18.66 17.25 -18.18
CA THR A 432 -17.45 16.44 -18.37
C THR A 432 -16.76 16.75 -19.71
N ILE A 433 -17.53 16.82 -20.81
CA ILE A 433 -16.99 17.15 -22.14
C ILE A 433 -16.45 18.59 -22.15
N LEU A 434 -17.19 19.53 -21.58
CA LEU A 434 -16.73 20.93 -21.50
C LEU A 434 -15.45 21.03 -20.67
N ALA A 435 -15.35 20.38 -19.52
CA ALA A 435 -14.13 20.37 -18.70
C ALA A 435 -12.95 19.74 -19.44
N ALA A 436 -13.17 18.64 -20.15
CA ALA A 436 -12.13 17.94 -20.92
C ALA A 436 -11.55 18.76 -22.07
N ILE A 437 -12.29 19.74 -22.57
CA ILE A 437 -11.85 20.62 -23.65
C ILE A 437 -11.29 21.94 -23.09
N ILE A 438 -12.04 22.60 -22.20
CA ILE A 438 -11.73 23.95 -21.73
C ILE A 438 -10.48 23.95 -20.85
N ILE A 439 -10.36 23.01 -19.91
CA ILE A 439 -9.25 23.00 -18.96
C ILE A 439 -7.90 22.84 -19.67
N PRO A 440 -7.69 21.86 -20.57
CA PRO A 440 -6.45 21.77 -21.32
C PRO A 440 -6.12 23.03 -22.16
N MET A 441 -7.13 23.67 -22.77
CA MET A 441 -6.92 24.89 -23.53
C MET A 441 -6.44 26.04 -22.65
N VAL A 442 -6.99 26.18 -21.44
CA VAL A 442 -6.58 27.23 -20.48
C VAL A 442 -5.20 26.93 -19.90
N MET A 443 -4.85 25.64 -19.74
CA MET A 443 -3.55 25.21 -19.19
C MET A 443 -2.38 25.25 -20.18
N GLY A 444 -2.60 25.71 -21.41
CA GLY A 444 -1.55 25.96 -22.38
C GLY A 444 -1.32 24.85 -23.42
N GLY A 445 -2.19 23.83 -23.50
CA GLY A 445 -2.12 22.85 -24.57
C GLY A 445 -3.02 21.64 -24.36
N PHE A 446 -3.66 21.20 -25.43
CA PHE A 446 -4.51 20.01 -25.46
C PHE A 446 -3.72 18.82 -26.01
N THR A 447 -3.66 17.75 -25.21
CA THR A 447 -3.31 16.42 -25.71
C THR A 447 -4.50 15.49 -25.51
N TRP A 448 -4.57 14.41 -26.28
CA TRP A 448 -5.66 13.45 -26.13
C TRP A 448 -5.65 12.78 -24.74
N LEU A 449 -4.46 12.61 -24.12
CA LEU A 449 -4.31 12.06 -22.78
C LEU A 449 -4.80 13.00 -21.70
N THR A 450 -4.49 14.29 -21.80
CA THR A 450 -5.00 15.30 -20.86
C THR A 450 -6.50 15.45 -20.99
N GLY A 451 -7.03 15.48 -22.22
CA GLY A 451 -8.47 15.45 -22.46
C GLY A 451 -9.16 14.23 -21.86
N LEU A 452 -8.59 13.04 -22.05
CA LEU A 452 -9.12 11.79 -21.49
C LEU A 452 -9.08 11.83 -19.95
N GLY A 453 -7.97 12.26 -19.35
CA GLY A 453 -7.82 12.33 -17.90
C GLY A 453 -8.88 13.24 -17.26
N PHE A 454 -9.06 14.45 -17.77
CA PHE A 454 -10.12 15.36 -17.28
C PHE A 454 -11.52 14.82 -17.57
N LEU A 455 -11.76 14.22 -18.74
CA LEU A 455 -13.04 13.58 -19.04
C LEU A 455 -13.40 12.55 -17.99
N LEU A 456 -12.49 11.66 -17.64
CA LEU A 456 -12.72 10.59 -16.66
C LEU A 456 -12.89 11.14 -15.24
N ALA A 457 -12.04 12.08 -14.81
CA ALA A 457 -12.11 12.66 -13.48
C ALA A 457 -13.42 13.44 -13.26
N PHE A 458 -13.76 14.36 -14.18
CA PHE A 458 -14.98 15.15 -14.07
C PHE A 458 -16.25 14.32 -14.27
N TRP A 459 -16.18 13.22 -15.04
CA TRP A 459 -17.26 12.25 -15.10
C TRP A 459 -17.60 11.66 -13.74
N VAL A 460 -16.59 11.23 -12.99
CA VAL A 460 -16.77 10.67 -11.64
C VAL A 460 -17.28 11.75 -10.67
N ILE A 461 -16.72 12.97 -10.72
CA ILE A 461 -17.14 14.11 -9.87
C ILE A 461 -18.59 14.48 -10.15
N ALA A 462 -18.94 14.78 -11.42
CA ALA A 462 -20.26 15.27 -11.79
C ALA A 462 -21.34 14.22 -11.49
N SER A 463 -21.13 12.97 -11.87
CA SER A 463 -22.06 11.88 -11.60
C SER A 463 -22.23 11.64 -10.09
N GLY A 464 -21.15 11.71 -9.30
CA GLY A 464 -21.16 11.57 -7.84
C GLY A 464 -21.90 12.71 -7.14
N CYS A 465 -21.63 13.98 -7.50
CA CYS A 465 -22.33 15.15 -6.98
C CYS A 465 -23.84 15.07 -7.24
N MET A 466 -24.24 14.75 -8.47
CA MET A 466 -25.66 14.56 -8.82
C MET A 466 -26.31 13.45 -7.96
N GLN A 467 -25.56 12.37 -7.68
CA GLN A 467 -26.07 11.29 -6.84
C GLN A 467 -26.23 11.70 -5.38
N ILE A 468 -25.29 12.48 -4.82
CA ILE A 468 -25.39 13.04 -3.46
C ILE A 468 -26.62 13.92 -3.34
N VAL A 469 -26.82 14.85 -4.29
CA VAL A 469 -27.99 15.74 -4.33
C VAL A 469 -29.29 14.94 -4.40
N ARG A 470 -29.34 13.92 -5.27
CA ARG A 470 -30.51 13.02 -5.35
C ARG A 470 -30.78 12.30 -4.05
N GLN A 471 -29.75 11.74 -3.43
CA GLN A 471 -29.90 10.99 -2.17
C GLN A 471 -30.37 11.91 -1.03
N ALA A 472 -29.85 13.14 -0.97
CA ALA A 472 -30.26 14.12 0.02
C ALA A 472 -31.76 14.49 -0.08
N LYS A 473 -32.29 14.54 -1.32
CA LYS A 473 -33.75 14.73 -1.56
C LYS A 473 -34.59 13.52 -1.15
N LEU A 474 -34.04 12.32 -1.14
CA LEU A 474 -34.74 11.08 -0.76
C LEU A 474 -34.66 10.79 0.75
N GLY A 475 -33.79 11.49 1.47
CA GLY A 475 -33.59 11.33 2.90
C GLY A 475 -32.13 11.43 3.30
N LYS A 476 -31.86 11.31 4.60
CA LYS A 476 -30.49 11.44 5.14
C LYS A 476 -29.57 10.32 4.61
N PRO A 477 -28.45 10.64 3.95
CA PRO A 477 -27.54 9.63 3.40
C PRO A 477 -26.89 8.82 4.52
N THR A 478 -26.70 7.52 4.28
CA THR A 478 -25.98 6.64 5.22
C THR A 478 -24.47 6.91 5.17
N ARG A 479 -23.77 6.59 6.27
CA ARG A 479 -22.30 6.73 6.32
C ARG A 479 -21.59 5.92 5.25
N SER A 480 -22.07 4.70 4.98
CA SER A 480 -21.52 3.85 3.92
C SER A 480 -21.73 4.43 2.51
N PHE A 481 -22.86 5.13 2.27
CA PHE A 481 -23.07 5.81 1.00
C PHE A 481 -22.10 7.00 0.86
N MET A 482 -22.00 7.83 1.90
CA MET A 482 -21.06 8.96 1.89
C MET A 482 -19.61 8.49 1.78
N GLY A 483 -19.25 7.41 2.48
CA GLY A 483 -17.91 6.82 2.37
C GLY A 483 -17.56 6.37 0.94
N MET A 484 -18.51 5.75 0.24
CA MET A 484 -18.34 5.41 -1.18
C MET A 484 -18.13 6.68 -2.03
N GLN A 485 -18.94 7.71 -1.84
CA GLN A 485 -18.84 8.94 -2.63
C GLN A 485 -17.52 9.67 -2.40
N VAL A 486 -17.08 9.75 -1.14
CA VAL A 486 -15.79 10.38 -0.77
C VAL A 486 -14.61 9.57 -1.35
N ALA A 487 -14.66 8.25 -1.31
CA ALA A 487 -13.61 7.41 -1.89
C ALA A 487 -13.54 7.57 -3.43
N HIS A 488 -14.69 7.61 -4.10
CA HIS A 488 -14.74 7.84 -5.56
C HIS A 488 -14.29 9.26 -5.93
N LEU A 489 -14.65 10.26 -5.14
CA LEU A 489 -14.12 11.62 -5.30
C LEU A 489 -12.60 11.66 -5.14
N GLY A 490 -12.06 10.93 -4.15
CA GLY A 490 -10.61 10.80 -3.95
C GLY A 490 -9.91 10.23 -5.18
N MET A 491 -10.50 9.21 -5.83
CA MET A 491 -9.97 8.67 -7.09
C MET A 491 -10.00 9.73 -8.21
N ALA A 492 -11.05 10.52 -8.31
CA ALA A 492 -11.13 11.57 -9.32
C ALA A 492 -10.08 12.69 -9.08
N VAL A 493 -9.87 13.08 -7.81
CA VAL A 493 -8.82 14.04 -7.43
C VAL A 493 -7.44 13.49 -7.76
N PHE A 494 -7.18 12.22 -7.46
CA PHE A 494 -5.94 11.53 -7.87
C PHE A 494 -5.73 11.59 -9.38
N VAL A 495 -6.74 11.28 -10.19
CA VAL A 495 -6.66 11.32 -11.66
C VAL A 495 -6.39 12.74 -12.17
N ILE A 496 -6.96 13.78 -11.54
CA ILE A 496 -6.63 15.17 -11.88
C ILE A 496 -5.15 15.44 -11.60
N GLY A 497 -4.63 15.08 -10.45
CA GLY A 497 -3.21 15.26 -10.10
C GLY A 497 -2.28 14.58 -11.12
N VAL A 498 -2.54 13.31 -11.42
CA VAL A 498 -1.76 12.54 -12.43
C VAL A 498 -1.84 13.20 -13.81
N THR A 499 -3.02 13.66 -14.22
CA THR A 499 -3.23 14.29 -15.52
C THR A 499 -2.50 15.63 -15.61
N MET A 500 -2.53 16.42 -14.54
CA MET A 500 -1.88 17.72 -14.48
C MET A 500 -0.37 17.59 -14.51
N VAL A 501 0.19 16.68 -13.69
CA VAL A 501 1.64 16.43 -13.69
C VAL A 501 2.07 15.88 -15.05
N GLY A 502 1.45 14.79 -15.52
CA GLY A 502 1.87 14.14 -16.77
C GLY A 502 1.66 14.99 -18.05
N GLY A 503 0.79 16.01 -18.00
CA GLY A 503 0.49 16.86 -19.16
C GLY A 503 1.16 18.22 -19.16
N TYR A 504 1.50 18.77 -17.98
CA TYR A 504 1.90 20.17 -17.86
C TYR A 504 3.09 20.41 -16.93
N GLU A 505 3.77 19.36 -16.48
CA GLU A 505 5.03 19.55 -15.76
C GLU A 505 6.10 20.13 -16.69
N GLN A 506 7.01 20.92 -16.12
CA GLN A 506 8.18 21.45 -16.80
C GLN A 506 9.42 21.05 -16.01
N GLU A 507 10.40 20.51 -16.72
CA GLU A 507 11.69 20.11 -16.17
C GLU A 507 12.80 20.88 -16.87
N LYS A 508 13.79 21.33 -16.11
CA LYS A 508 15.04 21.90 -16.63
C LYS A 508 16.22 21.36 -15.85
N ASP A 509 17.10 20.66 -16.56
CA ASP A 509 18.43 20.32 -16.08
C ASP A 509 19.41 21.37 -16.61
N VAL A 510 19.99 22.15 -15.72
CA VAL A 510 20.83 23.29 -16.09
C VAL A 510 22.12 23.30 -15.28
N ARG A 511 23.16 23.85 -15.91
CA ARG A 511 24.35 24.27 -15.21
C ARG A 511 24.12 25.68 -14.67
N MET A 512 24.43 25.92 -13.40
CA MET A 512 24.26 27.22 -12.76
C MET A 512 25.52 27.61 -11.97
N ALA A 513 26.01 28.81 -12.22
CA ALA A 513 26.96 29.51 -11.37
C ALA A 513 26.25 30.41 -10.37
N ILE A 514 26.94 30.90 -9.35
CA ILE A 514 26.38 31.87 -8.39
C ILE A 514 26.00 33.16 -9.14
N GLY A 515 24.76 33.56 -8.99
CA GLY A 515 24.15 34.71 -9.68
C GLY A 515 23.26 34.32 -10.85
N ASP A 516 23.43 33.13 -11.43
CA ASP A 516 22.62 32.66 -12.56
C ASP A 516 21.14 32.49 -12.19
N THR A 517 20.29 32.67 -13.18
CA THR A 517 18.82 32.53 -13.04
C THR A 517 18.28 31.59 -14.10
N VAL A 518 17.39 30.69 -13.69
CA VAL A 518 16.62 29.81 -14.58
C VAL A 518 15.13 30.14 -14.45
N GLU A 519 14.40 30.08 -15.54
CA GLU A 519 12.95 30.29 -15.55
C GLU A 519 12.22 28.96 -15.79
N VAL A 520 11.20 28.67 -14.98
CA VAL A 520 10.33 27.49 -15.11
C VAL A 520 8.91 27.83 -14.64
N GLY A 521 7.89 27.47 -15.41
CA GLY A 521 6.49 27.67 -15.03
C GLY A 521 6.12 29.14 -14.72
N GLY A 522 6.82 30.12 -15.29
CA GLY A 522 6.63 31.54 -14.99
C GLY A 522 7.30 32.03 -13.70
N TYR A 523 8.13 31.17 -13.07
CA TYR A 523 8.96 31.50 -11.92
C TYR A 523 10.42 31.66 -12.35
N GLN A 524 11.12 32.59 -11.71
CA GLN A 524 12.56 32.77 -11.84
C GLN A 524 13.25 32.26 -10.58
N ILE A 525 14.23 31.39 -10.76
CA ILE A 525 14.97 30.74 -9.67
C ILE A 525 16.43 31.15 -9.82
N GLN A 526 16.91 31.95 -8.87
CA GLN A 526 18.27 32.49 -8.87
C GLN A 526 19.12 31.81 -7.81
N MET A 527 20.28 31.28 -8.22
CA MET A 527 21.28 30.72 -7.33
C MET A 527 22.05 31.83 -6.62
N LYS A 528 21.94 31.97 -5.29
CA LYS A 528 22.57 33.02 -4.50
C LYS A 528 23.91 32.63 -3.95
N SER A 529 24.01 31.41 -3.41
CA SER A 529 25.24 30.89 -2.81
C SER A 529 25.19 29.38 -2.71
N VAL A 530 26.35 28.77 -2.57
CA VAL A 530 26.52 27.37 -2.13
C VAL A 530 27.63 27.34 -1.09
N GLY A 531 27.41 26.60 -0.02
CA GLY A 531 28.42 26.50 1.05
C GLY A 531 28.22 25.28 1.93
N PRO A 532 29.28 24.89 2.70
CA PRO A 532 29.23 23.77 3.60
C PRO A 532 28.39 24.07 4.85
N VAL A 533 27.55 23.12 5.24
CA VAL A 533 26.71 23.17 6.45
C VAL A 533 26.86 21.86 7.20
N PRO A 534 27.26 21.87 8.48
CA PRO A 534 27.35 20.64 9.27
C PRO A 534 25.95 20.13 9.66
N GLY A 535 25.74 18.83 9.50
CA GLY A 535 24.58 18.11 10.01
C GLY A 535 24.94 17.22 11.20
N PRO A 536 23.97 16.48 11.76
CA PRO A 536 24.18 15.63 12.94
C PRO A 536 25.25 14.55 12.73
N ASN A 537 25.28 13.93 11.53
CA ASN A 537 26.19 12.84 11.15
C ASN A 537 26.61 12.92 9.68
N TYR A 538 26.51 14.11 9.09
CA TYR A 538 26.91 14.39 7.71
C TYR A 538 27.49 15.82 7.57
N LEU A 539 28.16 16.05 6.46
CA LEU A 539 28.48 17.40 5.96
C LEU A 539 27.69 17.63 4.67
N ALA A 540 26.92 18.73 4.62
CA ALA A 540 26.16 19.08 3.43
C ALA A 540 26.81 20.25 2.69
N MET A 541 26.74 20.23 1.34
CA MET A 541 26.84 21.41 0.53
C MET A 541 25.40 21.92 0.32
N ARG A 542 25.09 23.10 0.85
CA ARG A 542 23.74 23.69 0.80
C ARG A 542 23.72 24.83 -0.19
N GLY A 543 22.86 24.71 -1.20
CA GLY A 543 22.50 25.80 -2.10
C GLY A 543 21.48 26.75 -1.47
N THR A 544 21.59 28.05 -1.75
CA THR A 544 20.57 29.05 -1.43
C THR A 544 20.00 29.58 -2.75
N PHE A 545 18.73 29.36 -2.98
CA PHE A 545 18.03 29.76 -4.19
C PHE A 545 16.87 30.68 -3.85
N SER A 546 16.79 31.83 -4.54
CA SER A 546 15.63 32.73 -4.44
C SER A 546 14.61 32.37 -5.51
N LEU A 547 13.40 32.01 -5.09
CA LEU A 547 12.24 31.83 -5.94
C LEU A 547 11.54 33.18 -6.12
N MET A 548 11.44 33.65 -7.35
CA MET A 548 10.88 34.95 -7.67
C MET A 548 9.74 34.83 -8.71
N ARG A 549 8.75 35.68 -8.57
CA ARG A 549 7.68 35.87 -9.55
C ARG A 549 7.35 37.33 -9.68
N ASP A 550 7.23 37.80 -10.91
CA ASP A 550 6.95 39.21 -11.22
C ASP A 550 7.92 40.21 -10.51
N GLY A 551 9.19 39.81 -10.40
CA GLY A 551 10.24 40.62 -9.75
C GLY A 551 10.20 40.62 -8.20
N LYS A 552 9.30 39.85 -7.57
CA LYS A 552 9.21 39.71 -6.11
C LYS A 552 9.72 38.34 -5.68
N VAL A 553 10.46 38.30 -4.57
CA VAL A 553 10.87 37.04 -3.94
C VAL A 553 9.67 36.45 -3.18
N GLU A 554 9.21 35.26 -3.57
CA GLU A 554 8.14 34.52 -2.91
C GLU A 554 8.69 33.58 -1.81
N ALA A 555 9.81 32.90 -2.09
CA ALA A 555 10.43 31.96 -1.17
C ALA A 555 11.96 31.88 -1.33
N THR A 556 12.64 31.32 -0.35
CA THR A 556 14.03 30.91 -0.45
C THR A 556 14.13 29.42 -0.22
N LEU A 557 14.79 28.71 -1.15
CA LEU A 557 14.92 27.27 -1.15
C LEU A 557 16.36 26.86 -0.80
N PHE A 558 16.50 25.75 -0.09
CA PHE A 558 17.77 25.28 0.47
C PHE A 558 18.00 23.79 0.10
N PRO A 559 18.22 23.43 -1.16
CA PRO A 559 18.58 22.07 -1.53
C PRO A 559 19.98 21.74 -1.00
N GLU A 560 20.19 20.46 -0.63
CA GLU A 560 21.44 19.99 -0.05
C GLU A 560 22.01 18.79 -0.82
N LYS A 561 23.34 18.73 -0.86
CA LYS A 561 24.09 17.52 -1.20
C LYS A 561 24.79 17.06 0.06
N ARG A 562 24.31 15.96 0.67
CA ARG A 562 24.80 15.44 1.96
C ARG A 562 25.82 14.34 1.77
N ASN A 563 26.94 14.44 2.48
CA ASN A 563 27.95 13.38 2.61
C ASN A 563 27.93 12.86 4.04
N TYR A 564 27.41 11.68 4.24
CA TYR A 564 27.33 11.04 5.56
C TYR A 564 28.70 10.50 5.95
N PHE A 565 29.13 10.70 7.23
CA PHE A 565 30.45 10.27 7.70
C PHE A 565 30.68 8.76 7.62
N SER A 566 29.62 7.99 7.62
CA SER A 566 29.63 6.53 7.58
C SER A 566 29.26 5.92 6.21
N SER A 567 29.14 6.74 5.17
CA SER A 567 28.78 6.30 3.82
C SER A 567 29.61 7.02 2.77
N THR A 568 29.93 6.32 1.70
CA THR A 568 30.60 6.90 0.53
C THR A 568 29.62 7.43 -0.52
N MET A 569 28.33 7.15 -0.37
CA MET A 569 27.30 7.64 -1.31
C MET A 569 26.79 9.01 -0.86
N PRO A 570 26.92 10.04 -1.70
CA PRO A 570 26.29 11.32 -1.45
C PRO A 570 24.79 11.23 -1.64
N MET A 571 24.04 11.92 -0.78
CA MET A 571 22.58 12.04 -0.88
C MET A 571 22.19 13.43 -1.37
N THR A 572 21.17 13.47 -2.21
CA THR A 572 20.59 14.72 -2.68
C THR A 572 19.27 14.97 -1.99
N GLU A 573 19.19 16.06 -1.24
CA GLU A 573 17.98 16.54 -0.58
C GLU A 573 17.41 17.69 -1.37
N ALA A 574 16.26 17.48 -1.96
CA ALA A 574 15.58 18.52 -2.73
C ALA A 574 14.93 19.57 -1.82
N ALA A 575 14.88 20.80 -2.27
CA ALA A 575 14.07 21.83 -1.65
C ALA A 575 12.80 22.04 -2.48
N ILE A 576 11.65 22.04 -1.81
CA ILE A 576 10.33 22.11 -2.47
C ILE A 576 9.54 23.26 -1.87
N ASP A 577 9.07 24.17 -2.73
CA ASP A 577 8.05 25.14 -2.36
C ASP A 577 6.68 24.55 -2.68
N ILE A 578 6.04 24.01 -1.64
CA ILE A 578 4.77 23.27 -1.73
C ILE A 578 3.61 24.25 -1.84
N GLY A 579 2.71 24.01 -2.80
CA GLY A 579 1.51 24.80 -2.97
C GLY A 579 0.29 24.00 -3.41
N LEU A 580 -0.91 24.47 -3.09
CA LEU A 580 -2.15 23.77 -3.41
C LEU A 580 -2.33 23.48 -4.92
N THR A 581 -1.75 24.31 -5.78
CA THR A 581 -1.91 24.23 -7.25
C THR A 581 -0.62 23.89 -7.97
N ARG A 582 0.51 23.93 -7.28
CA ARG A 582 1.82 23.62 -7.88
C ARG A 582 2.90 23.42 -6.83
N ASP A 583 3.92 22.65 -7.16
CA ASP A 583 5.19 22.64 -6.46
C ASP A 583 6.30 23.18 -7.35
N ILE A 584 7.23 23.91 -6.73
CA ILE A 584 8.52 24.24 -7.32
C ILE A 584 9.58 23.42 -6.60
N TYR A 585 10.24 22.58 -7.36
CA TYR A 585 11.21 21.62 -6.85
C TYR A 585 12.60 21.98 -7.36
N VAL A 586 13.58 22.07 -6.46
CA VAL A 586 14.98 22.37 -6.80
C VAL A 586 15.86 21.30 -6.18
N SER A 587 16.69 20.66 -6.99
CA SER A 587 17.66 19.64 -6.56
C SER A 587 19.07 20.08 -6.95
N LEU A 588 20.00 20.01 -5.98
CA LEU A 588 21.43 20.33 -6.17
C LEU A 588 22.19 19.03 -6.50
N GLY A 589 22.76 18.96 -7.70
CA GLY A 589 23.56 17.83 -8.16
C GLY A 589 25.03 17.92 -7.79
N GLU A 590 25.93 17.61 -8.74
CA GLU A 590 27.37 17.63 -8.54
C GLU A 590 27.98 19.00 -8.88
N GLU A 591 29.09 19.33 -8.23
CA GLU A 591 29.91 20.47 -8.62
C GLU A 591 30.69 20.09 -9.90
N LEU A 592 30.69 20.99 -10.87
CA LEU A 592 31.37 20.83 -12.14
C LEU A 592 32.79 21.40 -12.08
N GLU A 593 33.65 21.06 -13.05
CA GLU A 593 35.06 21.47 -13.10
C GLU A 593 35.29 22.97 -13.02
N ASP A 594 34.32 23.76 -13.50
CA ASP A 594 34.36 25.23 -13.50
C ASP A 594 33.71 25.88 -12.27
N LYS A 595 33.48 25.11 -11.22
CA LYS A 595 32.84 25.53 -9.96
C LYS A 595 31.37 25.95 -10.09
N SER A 596 30.75 25.65 -11.23
CA SER A 596 29.28 25.70 -11.37
C SER A 596 28.67 24.39 -10.87
N TRP A 597 27.35 24.37 -10.71
CA TRP A 597 26.64 23.20 -10.19
C TRP A 597 25.62 22.69 -11.21
N ALA A 598 25.49 21.38 -11.30
CA ALA A 598 24.34 20.79 -11.95
C ALA A 598 23.09 21.02 -11.07
N VAL A 599 22.07 21.63 -11.63
CA VAL A 599 20.83 21.95 -10.89
C VAL A 599 19.64 21.45 -11.71
N ARG A 600 18.77 20.70 -11.04
CA ARG A 600 17.52 20.25 -11.63
C ARG A 600 16.36 21.01 -11.02
N VAL A 601 15.48 21.54 -11.85
CA VAL A 601 14.35 22.34 -11.45
C VAL A 601 13.08 21.82 -12.10
N TYR A 602 12.02 21.66 -11.29
CA TYR A 602 10.69 21.31 -11.78
C TYR A 602 9.64 22.34 -11.39
N TYR A 603 8.71 22.54 -12.30
CA TYR A 603 7.38 23.06 -12.02
C TYR A 603 6.38 21.91 -12.13
N LYS A 604 5.71 21.55 -11.01
CA LYS A 604 4.80 20.41 -10.95
C LYS A 604 3.38 20.85 -10.59
N PRO A 605 2.51 21.04 -11.59
CA PRO A 605 1.15 21.49 -11.32
C PRO A 605 0.32 20.40 -10.65
N PHE A 606 -0.36 20.76 -9.56
CA PHE A 606 -1.31 19.92 -8.82
C PHE A 606 -0.76 18.56 -8.36
N VAL A 607 0.54 18.43 -8.15
CA VAL A 607 1.14 17.16 -7.73
C VAL A 607 0.59 16.67 -6.39
N ASP A 608 0.34 17.55 -5.43
CA ASP A 608 -0.23 17.22 -4.13
C ASP A 608 -1.65 16.64 -4.20
N TRP A 609 -2.35 16.84 -5.31
CA TRP A 609 -3.67 16.24 -5.52
C TRP A 609 -3.59 14.73 -5.68
N ILE A 610 -2.45 14.19 -6.06
CA ILE A 610 -2.19 12.74 -6.11
C ILE A 610 -2.36 12.16 -4.69
N TRP A 611 -1.65 12.71 -3.72
CA TRP A 611 -1.71 12.24 -2.33
C TRP A 611 -3.00 12.69 -1.63
N GLY A 612 -3.48 13.90 -1.93
CA GLY A 612 -4.78 14.40 -1.48
C GLY A 612 -5.94 13.49 -1.90
N GLY A 613 -5.89 12.95 -3.12
CA GLY A 613 -6.83 11.95 -3.61
C GLY A 613 -6.78 10.65 -2.79
N CYS A 614 -5.58 10.18 -2.45
CA CYS A 614 -5.39 9.01 -1.60
C CYS A 614 -5.92 9.23 -0.18
N LEU A 615 -5.70 10.42 0.40
CA LEU A 615 -6.26 10.78 1.71
C LEU A 615 -7.80 10.79 1.70
N LEU A 616 -8.41 11.31 0.64
CA LEU A 616 -9.86 11.26 0.46
C LEU A 616 -10.37 9.82 0.29
N MET A 617 -9.66 8.96 -0.44
CA MET A 617 -10.00 7.54 -0.55
C MET A 617 -9.98 6.86 0.83
N ALA A 618 -8.95 7.09 1.62
CA ALA A 618 -8.83 6.56 2.98
C ALA A 618 -9.95 7.08 3.90
N LEU A 619 -10.26 8.38 3.85
CA LEU A 619 -11.37 8.98 4.59
C LEU A 619 -12.72 8.35 4.20
N GLY A 620 -12.93 8.11 2.91
CA GLY A 620 -14.10 7.39 2.41
C GLY A 620 -14.24 5.99 3.01
N GLY A 621 -13.12 5.26 3.10
CA GLY A 621 -13.04 3.97 3.76
C GLY A 621 -13.40 4.04 5.25
N ILE A 622 -12.84 5.01 5.98
CA ILE A 622 -13.12 5.25 7.41
C ILE A 622 -14.62 5.53 7.63
N LEU A 623 -15.21 6.38 6.80
CA LEU A 623 -16.64 6.64 6.84
C LEU A 623 -17.47 5.37 6.59
N ALA A 624 -17.05 4.54 5.66
CA ALA A 624 -17.74 3.29 5.34
C ALA A 624 -17.70 2.29 6.51
N ILE A 625 -16.55 2.11 7.17
CA ILE A 625 -16.42 1.23 8.35
C ILE A 625 -17.24 1.74 9.53
N SER A 626 -17.33 3.05 9.70
CA SER A 626 -18.06 3.67 10.81
C SER A 626 -19.59 3.51 10.74
N ASP A 627 -20.13 2.86 9.69
CA ASP A 627 -21.56 2.64 9.51
C ASP A 627 -22.15 1.76 10.63
N ARG A 628 -23.29 2.19 11.20
CA ARG A 628 -23.97 1.53 12.32
C ARG A 628 -24.31 0.06 12.06
N ARG A 629 -24.50 -0.35 10.79
CA ARG A 629 -24.86 -1.73 10.43
C ARG A 629 -23.81 -2.76 10.86
N TYR A 630 -22.55 -2.39 10.97
CA TYR A 630 -21.48 -3.29 11.41
C TYR A 630 -21.45 -3.45 12.94
N ARG A 631 -22.11 -2.58 13.70
CA ARG A 631 -22.23 -2.64 15.16
C ARG A 631 -23.50 -3.36 15.64
N MET A 632 -24.47 -3.57 14.75
CA MET A 632 -25.73 -4.24 15.10
C MET A 632 -25.53 -5.75 15.13
N LYS A 633 -25.94 -6.40 16.26
CA LYS A 633 -26.02 -7.86 16.32
C LYS A 633 -27.00 -8.36 15.25
N LEU A 634 -26.59 -9.38 14.50
CA LEU A 634 -27.52 -10.11 13.63
C LEU A 634 -28.65 -10.66 14.49
N LYS A 635 -29.92 -10.33 14.17
CA LYS A 635 -31.04 -11.08 14.72
C LYS A 635 -30.82 -12.55 14.36
N LYS A 636 -30.78 -13.43 15.37
CA LYS A 636 -30.79 -14.88 15.13
C LYS A 636 -32.04 -15.16 14.32
N VAL A 637 -31.87 -15.59 13.07
CA VAL A 637 -32.97 -16.21 12.33
C VAL A 637 -33.24 -17.52 13.06
N PRO A 638 -34.47 -17.78 13.57
CA PRO A 638 -34.79 -19.10 14.10
C PRO A 638 -34.53 -20.12 12.99
N VAL A 639 -33.84 -21.20 13.34
CA VAL A 639 -33.59 -22.36 12.47
C VAL A 639 -34.89 -23.10 12.27
#